data_072a0f9102658c7520154e24b2a6679c
#
_entry.id   072a0f9102658c7520154e24b2a6679c
#
_cell.length_a   1.000
_cell.length_b   1.000
_cell.length_c   1.000
_cell.angle_alpha   90.00
_cell.angle_beta   90.00
_cell.angle_gamma   90.00
#
_symmetry.space_group_name_H-M   'P 1'
#
loop_
_entity.id
_entity.type
_entity.pdbx_description
1 polymer ?
#
loop_
_entity_poly.entity_id
_entity_poly.type
_entity_poly.pdbx_seq_one_letter_code
_entity_poly.pdbx_strand_id
1 'polypeptide(L)'
;MDPKAQALSDARARILKLQEQMTDRVLQMAAEVEKLMEIVPPAEAKAFLKARCNLPAVELSTYVGFAKTLKGSQEVLRNARASFPVMKALVSADAEARQEVLERMQIGAQIDSNDVAVIRRRLSEAKLTVAESLAARNRKLVAAAARKQTKTTVAAFEAKMSAFVDDVRKRSTENNSVPPDIRERAGVLLGEFETLFGAGHPPLHELKENTPAYRVGRAHHALKRFRDGSFDNKFGIGLKPSDIGPTAVDALQVMTGRPMKVFGLAHLPKGLTELPPKRYHLRVLELCAGGGGMALGLERAGFQPVALIEIDRQAAATLRKNRPNWPVVEADIRKVDFTPYKGKVDLLAGGVPCMPYSTIGERKGKSDENDLLPEAVRAVREVRPKAFIFENVDGLLHASHADHVAAALQQFSKAGYETIIERINTRDYGVAQNRSRVLLVGLRRDLSGSFRMPPKFPKMANNMGDAVADLMGANGWSGAGDWVSRMREMAVIDNAGNLIRNGILADTIRGYKGSGHKGEKARWLRNGVAYAPIAKGAPTDEDARTEGFVPCLTNRMRARLQGFPDDWEFVGGIPSVADQIGNAVAPVVAQAVGLAMYSALRGMEFDWEAMLRTRHRREIDPPPLAPSTDDVTAGSGRRIGAQTDLTR
;
A
#
# COMPACT_ATOMS: atom_id res chain seq x y z
N MET A 1 31.52 0.17 -44.15
CA MET A 1 30.31 0.81 -43.58
C MET A 1 30.53 1.03 -42.10
N ASP A 2 30.14 2.17 -41.62
CA ASP A 2 30.20 2.46 -40.18
C ASP A 2 29.35 1.41 -39.42
N PRO A 3 29.91 0.66 -38.45
CA PRO A 3 29.20 -0.35 -37.68
C PRO A 3 27.92 0.19 -37.01
N LYS A 4 27.91 1.49 -36.66
CA LYS A 4 26.77 2.19 -36.11
C LYS A 4 25.63 2.39 -37.13
N ALA A 5 26.00 2.75 -38.37
CA ALA A 5 25.02 2.92 -39.45
C ALA A 5 24.39 1.57 -39.84
N GLN A 6 25.17 0.50 -39.85
CA GLN A 6 24.69 -0.86 -40.09
C GLN A 6 23.72 -1.30 -39.00
N ALA A 7 24.08 -1.12 -37.72
CA ALA A 7 23.23 -1.49 -36.60
C ALA A 7 21.88 -0.74 -36.59
N LEU A 8 21.89 0.55 -36.98
CA LEU A 8 20.65 1.34 -37.11
C LEU A 8 19.77 0.84 -38.25
N SER A 9 20.40 0.48 -39.40
CA SER A 9 19.66 -0.06 -40.55
C SER A 9 19.02 -1.42 -40.21
N ASP A 10 19.74 -2.30 -39.57
CA ASP A 10 19.28 -3.64 -39.17
C ASP A 10 18.16 -3.53 -38.10
N ALA A 11 18.32 -2.63 -37.14
CA ALA A 11 17.30 -2.35 -36.14
C ALA A 11 16.01 -1.81 -36.78
N ARG A 12 16.14 -0.86 -37.73
CA ARG A 12 15.00 -0.33 -38.50
C ARG A 12 14.25 -1.44 -39.23
N ALA A 13 14.96 -2.30 -39.95
CA ALA A 13 14.35 -3.41 -40.70
C ALA A 13 13.58 -4.36 -39.76
N ARG A 14 14.16 -4.73 -38.63
CA ARG A 14 13.50 -5.58 -37.63
C ARG A 14 12.27 -4.92 -37.03
N ILE A 15 12.34 -3.63 -36.67
CA ILE A 15 11.22 -2.89 -36.10
C ILE A 15 10.07 -2.78 -37.10
N LEU A 16 10.34 -2.44 -38.36
CA LEU A 16 9.32 -2.35 -39.39
C LEU A 16 8.61 -3.70 -39.62
N LYS A 17 9.34 -4.80 -39.61
CA LYS A 17 8.77 -6.15 -39.70
C LYS A 17 7.88 -6.48 -38.50
N LEU A 18 8.29 -6.11 -37.28
CA LEU A 18 7.47 -6.27 -36.09
C LEU A 18 6.19 -5.43 -36.13
N GLN A 19 6.26 -4.20 -36.60
CA GLN A 19 5.08 -3.35 -36.78
C GLN A 19 4.08 -3.95 -37.78
N GLU A 20 4.56 -4.49 -38.89
CA GLU A 20 3.72 -5.19 -39.87
C GLU A 20 3.04 -6.41 -39.25
N GLN A 21 3.77 -7.24 -38.51
CA GLN A 21 3.21 -8.38 -37.78
C GLN A 21 2.18 -7.96 -36.73
N MET A 22 2.39 -6.85 -36.04
CA MET A 22 1.41 -6.31 -35.09
C MET A 22 0.12 -5.87 -35.81
N THR A 23 0.25 -5.18 -36.95
CA THR A 23 -0.88 -4.78 -37.78
C THR A 23 -1.68 -6.01 -38.24
N ASP A 24 -0.98 -7.03 -38.76
CA ASP A 24 -1.62 -8.27 -39.20
C ASP A 24 -2.38 -8.98 -38.08
N ARG A 25 -1.83 -9.05 -36.89
CA ARG A 25 -2.52 -9.65 -35.73
C ARG A 25 -3.81 -8.89 -35.37
N VAL A 26 -3.80 -7.55 -35.46
CA VAL A 26 -5.00 -6.73 -35.20
C VAL A 26 -6.05 -7.00 -36.28
N LEU A 27 -5.66 -7.08 -37.56
CA LEU A 27 -6.55 -7.39 -38.67
C LEU A 27 -7.13 -8.81 -38.57
N GLN A 28 -6.32 -9.79 -38.20
CA GLN A 28 -6.78 -11.17 -37.95
C GLN A 28 -7.79 -11.21 -36.79
N MET A 29 -7.51 -10.53 -35.69
CA MET A 29 -8.43 -10.45 -34.56
C MET A 29 -9.77 -9.82 -34.96
N ALA A 30 -9.74 -8.75 -35.76
CA ALA A 30 -10.96 -8.12 -36.26
C ALA A 30 -11.77 -9.07 -37.14
N ALA A 31 -11.11 -9.86 -37.99
CA ALA A 31 -11.74 -10.84 -38.87
C ALA A 31 -12.37 -11.99 -38.07
N GLU A 32 -11.70 -12.49 -37.02
CA GLU A 32 -12.26 -13.55 -36.16
C GLU A 32 -13.45 -13.05 -35.34
N VAL A 33 -13.41 -11.79 -34.87
CA VAL A 33 -14.56 -11.17 -34.19
C VAL A 33 -15.74 -10.99 -35.15
N GLU A 34 -15.47 -10.59 -36.42
CA GLU A 34 -16.51 -10.46 -37.46
C GLU A 34 -17.17 -11.82 -37.72
N LYS A 35 -16.41 -12.87 -38.01
CA LYS A 35 -16.92 -14.25 -38.22
C LYS A 35 -17.77 -14.73 -37.05
N LEU A 36 -17.32 -14.53 -35.83
CA LEU A 36 -18.08 -14.94 -34.65
C LEU A 36 -19.42 -14.21 -34.58
N MET A 37 -19.45 -12.92 -34.93
CA MET A 37 -20.69 -12.10 -34.91
C MET A 37 -21.63 -12.38 -36.05
N GLU A 38 -21.19 -13.07 -37.12
CA GLU A 38 -22.06 -13.58 -38.18
C GLU A 38 -22.82 -14.83 -37.76
N ILE A 39 -22.26 -15.66 -36.83
CA ILE A 39 -22.80 -16.91 -36.40
C ILE A 39 -23.58 -16.80 -35.06
N VAL A 40 -23.11 -15.94 -34.16
CA VAL A 40 -23.63 -15.79 -32.81
C VAL A 40 -24.23 -14.39 -32.62
N PRO A 41 -25.40 -14.29 -31.94
CA PRO A 41 -25.98 -12.98 -31.66
C PRO A 41 -24.99 -12.00 -31.04
N PRO A 42 -24.93 -10.71 -31.46
CA PRO A 42 -23.90 -9.76 -31.06
C PRO A 42 -23.72 -9.56 -29.55
N ALA A 43 -24.81 -9.67 -28.79
CA ALA A 43 -24.77 -9.56 -27.32
C ALA A 43 -24.04 -10.75 -26.68
N GLU A 44 -24.32 -11.95 -27.15
CA GLU A 44 -23.74 -13.19 -26.67
C GLU A 44 -22.27 -13.30 -27.10
N ALA A 45 -21.96 -12.98 -28.36
CA ALA A 45 -20.59 -12.93 -28.87
C ALA A 45 -19.72 -11.98 -28.06
N LYS A 46 -20.21 -10.77 -27.73
CA LYS A 46 -19.50 -9.81 -26.89
C LYS A 46 -19.29 -10.31 -25.45
N ALA A 47 -20.29 -10.95 -24.87
CA ALA A 47 -20.18 -11.53 -23.54
C ALA A 47 -19.14 -12.65 -23.50
N PHE A 48 -19.15 -13.54 -24.51
CA PHE A 48 -18.16 -14.62 -24.67
C PHE A 48 -16.73 -14.06 -24.81
N LEU A 49 -16.51 -13.13 -25.75
CA LEU A 49 -15.19 -12.53 -26.00
C LEU A 49 -14.64 -11.82 -24.77
N LYS A 50 -15.50 -11.15 -24.00
CA LYS A 50 -15.10 -10.50 -22.74
C LYS A 50 -14.78 -11.53 -21.63
N ALA A 51 -15.62 -12.54 -21.46
CA ALA A 51 -15.53 -13.46 -20.33
C ALA A 51 -14.55 -14.61 -20.55
N ARG A 52 -14.40 -15.10 -21.80
CA ARG A 52 -13.60 -16.29 -22.14
C ARG A 52 -12.31 -15.96 -22.86
N CYS A 53 -12.28 -14.87 -23.66
CA CYS A 53 -11.08 -14.44 -24.38
C CYS A 53 -10.38 -13.26 -23.69
N ASN A 54 -10.87 -12.79 -22.56
CA ASN A 54 -10.33 -11.68 -21.77
C ASN A 54 -10.09 -10.40 -22.57
N LEU A 55 -10.93 -10.14 -23.61
CA LEU A 55 -10.84 -8.94 -24.42
C LEU A 55 -11.43 -7.73 -23.67
N PRO A 56 -10.68 -6.64 -23.46
CA PRO A 56 -11.18 -5.43 -22.83
C PRO A 56 -12.34 -4.82 -23.61
N ALA A 57 -13.35 -4.29 -22.94
CA ALA A 57 -14.54 -3.73 -23.59
C ALA A 57 -14.21 -2.61 -24.62
N VAL A 58 -13.14 -1.84 -24.37
CA VAL A 58 -12.66 -0.78 -25.26
C VAL A 58 -12.08 -1.36 -26.55
N GLU A 59 -11.30 -2.43 -26.48
CA GLU A 59 -10.73 -3.10 -27.66
C GLU A 59 -11.81 -3.82 -28.45
N LEU A 60 -12.70 -4.53 -27.75
CA LEU A 60 -13.82 -5.22 -28.38
C LEU A 60 -14.71 -4.27 -29.20
N SER A 61 -14.96 -3.05 -28.68
CA SER A 61 -15.72 -2.03 -29.43
C SER A 61 -15.01 -1.62 -30.72
N THR A 62 -13.68 -1.61 -30.71
CA THR A 62 -12.86 -1.28 -31.90
C THR A 62 -12.93 -2.40 -32.94
N TYR A 63 -12.80 -3.67 -32.55
CA TYR A 63 -12.90 -4.80 -33.48
C TYR A 63 -14.30 -4.91 -34.10
N VAL A 64 -15.35 -4.73 -33.31
CA VAL A 64 -16.74 -4.70 -33.80
C VAL A 64 -16.97 -3.53 -34.73
N GLY A 65 -16.42 -2.34 -34.42
CA GLY A 65 -16.51 -1.17 -35.26
C GLY A 65 -15.73 -1.34 -36.57
N PHE A 66 -14.60 -2.06 -36.52
CA PHE A 66 -13.75 -2.30 -37.69
C PHE A 66 -14.52 -3.02 -38.82
N ALA A 67 -15.24 -4.07 -38.53
CA ALA A 67 -16.08 -4.79 -39.49
C ALA A 67 -17.11 -3.89 -40.18
N LYS A 68 -17.62 -2.87 -39.47
CA LYS A 68 -18.64 -1.96 -40.01
C LYS A 68 -18.05 -0.78 -40.82
N THR A 69 -16.86 -0.31 -40.43
CA THR A 69 -16.37 1.01 -40.92
C THR A 69 -15.09 0.95 -41.73
N LEU A 70 -14.31 -0.14 -41.60
CA LEU A 70 -13.01 -0.31 -42.26
C LEU A 70 -12.96 -1.57 -43.15
N LYS A 71 -14.11 -2.20 -43.41
CA LYS A 71 -14.22 -3.34 -44.33
C LYS A 71 -13.69 -2.93 -45.70
N GLY A 72 -12.76 -3.70 -46.27
CA GLY A 72 -12.10 -3.39 -47.55
C GLY A 72 -10.83 -2.51 -47.43
N SER A 73 -10.51 -1.97 -46.27
CA SER A 73 -9.31 -1.14 -46.07
C SER A 73 -8.10 -1.89 -45.48
N GLN A 74 -8.19 -3.23 -45.38
CA GLN A 74 -7.19 -4.05 -44.71
C GLN A 74 -5.80 -3.93 -45.34
N GLU A 75 -5.73 -3.89 -46.68
CA GLU A 75 -4.47 -3.79 -47.43
C GLU A 75 -3.80 -2.42 -47.21
N VAL A 76 -4.58 -1.34 -47.23
CA VAL A 76 -4.09 0.02 -46.95
C VAL A 76 -3.52 0.12 -45.55
N LEU A 77 -4.22 -0.43 -44.56
CA LEU A 77 -3.79 -0.42 -43.16
C LEU A 77 -2.55 -1.28 -42.93
N ARG A 78 -2.42 -2.41 -43.63
CA ARG A 78 -1.22 -3.28 -43.61
C ARG A 78 -0.01 -2.57 -44.19
N ASN A 79 -0.15 -2.00 -45.39
CA ASN A 79 0.93 -1.29 -46.10
C ASN A 79 1.40 -0.05 -45.32
N ALA A 80 0.48 0.66 -44.67
CA ALA A 80 0.79 1.78 -43.80
C ALA A 80 1.30 1.34 -42.39
N ARG A 81 1.31 0.05 -42.07
CA ARG A 81 1.64 -0.49 -40.73
C ARG A 81 0.85 0.19 -39.62
N ALA A 82 -0.46 0.39 -39.84
CA ALA A 82 -1.31 1.14 -38.96
C ALA A 82 -1.38 0.50 -37.55
N SER A 83 -1.08 1.28 -36.54
CA SER A 83 -1.13 0.81 -35.16
C SER A 83 -2.57 0.67 -34.64
N PHE A 84 -2.78 -0.13 -33.60
CA PHE A 84 -4.11 -0.27 -32.96
C PHE A 84 -4.73 1.09 -32.54
N PRO A 85 -3.99 2.06 -31.94
CA PRO A 85 -4.52 3.39 -31.66
C PRO A 85 -5.03 4.14 -32.92
N VAL A 86 -4.34 4.00 -34.03
CA VAL A 86 -4.76 4.59 -35.31
C VAL A 86 -6.06 3.94 -35.82
N MET A 87 -6.12 2.60 -35.80
CA MET A 87 -7.33 1.88 -36.21
C MET A 87 -8.52 2.23 -35.30
N LYS A 88 -8.32 2.36 -34.02
CA LYS A 88 -9.34 2.81 -33.07
C LYS A 88 -9.81 4.24 -33.38
N ALA A 89 -8.90 5.14 -33.70
CA ALA A 89 -9.23 6.50 -34.07
C ALA A 89 -10.04 6.54 -35.38
N LEU A 90 -9.67 5.71 -36.38
CA LEU A 90 -10.40 5.56 -37.64
C LEU A 90 -11.80 5.00 -37.49
N VAL A 91 -11.96 3.97 -36.63
CA VAL A 91 -13.29 3.40 -36.33
C VAL A 91 -14.21 4.44 -35.72
N SER A 92 -13.69 5.33 -34.89
CA SER A 92 -14.46 6.41 -34.24
C SER A 92 -14.59 7.68 -35.08
N ALA A 93 -13.90 7.78 -36.24
CA ALA A 93 -13.95 8.92 -37.14
C ALA A 93 -15.24 8.92 -37.97
N ASP A 94 -15.69 10.13 -38.40
CA ASP A 94 -16.71 10.25 -39.42
C ASP A 94 -16.20 9.75 -40.78
N ALA A 95 -17.13 9.50 -41.73
CA ALA A 95 -16.81 8.88 -43.01
C ALA A 95 -15.78 9.70 -43.83
N GLU A 96 -15.91 11.03 -43.84
CA GLU A 96 -15.07 11.93 -44.62
C GLU A 96 -13.62 11.96 -44.03
N ALA A 97 -13.49 12.08 -42.73
CA ALA A 97 -12.18 12.06 -42.08
C ALA A 97 -11.50 10.69 -42.26
N ARG A 98 -12.27 9.60 -42.19
CA ARG A 98 -11.78 8.26 -42.43
C ARG A 98 -11.26 8.09 -43.84
N GLN A 99 -12.03 8.55 -44.81
CA GLN A 99 -11.66 8.48 -46.22
C GLN A 99 -10.35 9.25 -46.47
N GLU A 100 -10.26 10.50 -46.04
CA GLU A 100 -9.04 11.30 -46.19
C GLU A 100 -7.81 10.66 -45.55
N VAL A 101 -7.95 10.07 -44.37
CA VAL A 101 -6.82 9.39 -43.72
C VAL A 101 -6.38 8.17 -44.51
N LEU A 102 -7.32 7.35 -45.01
CA LEU A 102 -7.01 6.18 -45.83
C LEU A 102 -6.35 6.57 -47.15
N GLU A 103 -6.82 7.62 -47.83
CA GLU A 103 -6.20 8.18 -49.06
C GLU A 103 -4.74 8.61 -48.79
N ARG A 104 -4.50 9.31 -47.69
CA ARG A 104 -3.14 9.71 -47.30
C ARG A 104 -2.25 8.51 -47.02
N MET A 105 -2.78 7.46 -46.38
CA MET A 105 -2.05 6.20 -46.15
C MET A 105 -1.73 5.49 -47.48
N GLN A 106 -2.63 5.51 -48.44
CA GLN A 106 -2.41 4.90 -49.75
C GLN A 106 -1.23 5.53 -50.50
N ILE A 107 -1.02 6.84 -50.38
CA ILE A 107 0.10 7.55 -50.98
C ILE A 107 1.37 7.50 -50.08
N GLY A 108 1.40 6.67 -49.05
CA GLY A 108 2.56 6.41 -48.23
C GLY A 108 2.77 7.32 -47.02
N ALA A 109 1.79 8.15 -46.65
CA ALA A 109 1.89 8.98 -45.44
C ALA A 109 1.86 8.13 -44.19
N GLN A 110 2.78 8.42 -43.25
CA GLN A 110 2.77 7.84 -41.93
C GLN A 110 1.81 8.65 -41.06
N ILE A 111 0.74 8.02 -40.61
CA ILE A 111 -0.35 8.68 -39.86
C ILE A 111 -0.35 8.10 -38.42
N ASP A 112 -0.35 8.96 -37.42
CA ASP A 112 -0.59 8.61 -36.05
C ASP A 112 -2.03 8.94 -35.59
N SER A 113 -2.37 8.59 -34.33
CA SER A 113 -3.71 8.86 -33.79
C SER A 113 -4.02 10.37 -33.61
N ASN A 114 -2.99 11.20 -33.47
CA ASN A 114 -3.13 12.65 -33.36
C ASN A 114 -3.42 13.26 -34.75
N ASP A 115 -2.78 12.73 -35.80
CA ASP A 115 -3.05 13.16 -37.18
C ASP A 115 -4.51 12.91 -37.53
N VAL A 116 -5.07 11.75 -37.17
CA VAL A 116 -6.50 11.45 -37.34
C VAL A 116 -7.37 12.49 -36.61
N ALA A 117 -7.00 12.85 -35.38
CA ALA A 117 -7.73 13.85 -34.60
C ALA A 117 -7.62 15.25 -35.20
N VAL A 118 -6.47 15.63 -35.77
CA VAL A 118 -6.25 16.91 -36.47
C VAL A 118 -7.09 16.98 -37.73
N ILE A 119 -7.10 15.93 -38.53
CA ILE A 119 -7.92 15.87 -39.79
C ILE A 119 -9.40 15.98 -39.43
N ARG A 120 -9.92 15.21 -38.48
CA ARG A 120 -11.30 15.32 -38.01
C ARG A 120 -11.67 16.72 -37.56
N ARG A 121 -10.79 17.36 -36.80
CA ARG A 121 -11.00 18.73 -36.31
C ARG A 121 -11.05 19.73 -37.47
N ARG A 122 -10.11 19.64 -38.40
CA ARG A 122 -10.06 20.51 -39.58
C ARG A 122 -11.32 20.38 -40.42
N LEU A 123 -11.77 19.17 -40.76
CA LEU A 123 -12.98 18.91 -41.53
C LEU A 123 -14.24 19.39 -40.77
N SER A 124 -14.29 19.17 -39.46
CA SER A 124 -15.39 19.70 -38.63
C SER A 124 -15.41 21.23 -38.60
N GLU A 125 -14.25 21.88 -38.52
CA GLU A 125 -14.14 23.34 -38.53
C GLU A 125 -14.48 23.93 -39.91
N ALA A 126 -14.16 23.24 -41.02
CA ALA A 126 -14.48 23.65 -42.38
C ALA A 126 -15.98 23.62 -42.69
N LYS A 127 -16.77 22.84 -41.97
CA LYS A 127 -18.23 22.75 -42.10
C LYS A 127 -18.99 23.87 -41.37
N LEU A 128 -18.28 24.62 -40.52
CA LEU A 128 -18.89 25.71 -39.74
C LEU A 128 -18.95 26.98 -40.57
N THR A 129 -20.08 27.68 -40.52
CA THR A 129 -20.16 29.05 -41.00
C THR A 129 -19.23 29.96 -40.18
N VAL A 130 -18.88 31.13 -40.73
CA VAL A 130 -18.03 32.11 -40.03
C VAL A 130 -18.62 32.47 -38.65
N ALA A 131 -19.94 32.62 -38.55
CA ALA A 131 -20.65 32.93 -37.34
C ALA A 131 -20.55 31.79 -36.30
N GLU A 132 -20.72 30.54 -36.75
CA GLU A 132 -20.60 29.35 -35.89
C GLU A 132 -19.16 29.11 -35.42
N SER A 133 -18.18 29.34 -36.30
CA SER A 133 -16.76 29.26 -35.98
C SER A 133 -16.38 30.30 -34.92
N LEU A 134 -16.85 31.54 -35.06
CA LEU A 134 -16.65 32.59 -34.07
C LEU A 134 -17.33 32.24 -32.73
N ALA A 135 -18.56 31.75 -32.78
CA ALA A 135 -19.29 31.31 -31.58
C ALA A 135 -18.59 30.12 -30.88
N ALA A 136 -18.05 29.16 -31.61
CA ALA A 136 -17.28 28.05 -31.09
C ALA A 136 -15.96 28.51 -30.43
N ARG A 137 -15.25 29.45 -31.07
CA ARG A 137 -14.06 30.10 -30.52
C ARG A 137 -14.35 30.85 -29.21
N ASN A 138 -15.43 31.66 -29.20
CA ASN A 138 -15.86 32.38 -28.02
C ASN A 138 -16.24 31.45 -26.88
N ARG A 139 -16.98 30.36 -27.16
CA ARG A 139 -17.29 29.32 -26.16
C ARG A 139 -16.02 28.68 -25.57
N LYS A 140 -15.01 28.40 -26.39
CA LYS A 140 -13.71 27.86 -25.91
C LYS A 140 -12.99 28.87 -25.01
N LEU A 141 -12.98 30.16 -25.37
CA LEU A 141 -12.36 31.22 -24.56
C LEU A 141 -13.08 31.41 -23.21
N VAL A 142 -14.42 31.45 -23.24
CA VAL A 142 -15.24 31.52 -22.00
C VAL A 142 -15.01 30.31 -21.13
N ALA A 143 -14.99 29.10 -21.68
CA ALA A 143 -14.72 27.88 -20.94
C ALA A 143 -13.31 27.85 -20.34
N ALA A 144 -12.30 28.36 -21.09
CA ALA A 144 -10.93 28.47 -20.60
C ALA A 144 -10.80 29.49 -19.44
N ALA A 145 -11.46 30.66 -19.60
CA ALA A 145 -11.52 31.68 -18.57
C ALA A 145 -12.23 31.17 -17.30
N ALA A 146 -13.37 30.49 -17.48
CA ALA A 146 -14.10 29.86 -16.38
C ALA A 146 -13.26 28.80 -15.63
N ARG A 147 -12.54 27.93 -16.36
CA ARG A 147 -11.62 26.94 -15.76
C ARG A 147 -10.49 27.62 -15.00
N LYS A 148 -9.91 28.69 -15.52
CA LYS A 148 -8.86 29.46 -14.84
C LYS A 148 -9.41 30.08 -13.55
N GLN A 149 -10.59 30.72 -13.62
CA GLN A 149 -11.26 31.32 -12.48
C GLN A 149 -11.58 30.27 -11.41
N THR A 150 -12.17 29.13 -11.81
CA THR A 150 -12.46 28.01 -10.90
C THR A 150 -11.17 27.49 -10.24
N LYS A 151 -10.09 27.33 -11.01
CA LYS A 151 -8.81 26.87 -10.44
C LYS A 151 -8.28 27.86 -9.39
N THR A 152 -8.36 29.16 -9.64
CA THR A 152 -7.92 30.19 -8.70
C THR A 152 -8.79 30.20 -7.43
N THR A 153 -10.10 30.09 -7.60
CA THR A 153 -11.06 30.08 -6.48
C THR A 153 -10.89 28.81 -5.63
N VAL A 154 -10.71 27.66 -6.27
CA VAL A 154 -10.42 26.38 -5.56
C VAL A 154 -9.12 26.48 -4.78
N ALA A 155 -8.05 27.01 -5.38
CA ALA A 155 -6.76 27.17 -4.69
C ALA A 155 -6.87 28.11 -3.47
N ALA A 156 -7.64 29.18 -3.57
CA ALA A 156 -7.90 30.07 -2.44
C ALA A 156 -8.69 29.38 -1.32
N PHE A 157 -9.71 28.60 -1.70
CA PHE A 157 -10.46 27.78 -0.75
C PHE A 157 -9.60 26.72 -0.05
N GLU A 158 -8.75 26.02 -0.81
CA GLU A 158 -7.82 25.02 -0.28
C GLU A 158 -6.85 25.63 0.75
N ALA A 159 -6.36 26.85 0.50
CA ALA A 159 -5.51 27.56 1.44
C ALA A 159 -6.24 27.94 2.75
N LYS A 160 -7.48 28.43 2.64
CA LYS A 160 -8.33 28.73 3.81
C LYS A 160 -8.67 27.46 4.61
N MET A 161 -9.01 26.38 3.91
CA MET A 161 -9.29 25.08 4.54
C MET A 161 -8.06 24.54 5.26
N SER A 162 -6.87 24.68 4.65
CA SER A 162 -5.63 24.28 5.28
C SER A 162 -5.35 25.03 6.57
N ALA A 163 -5.51 26.36 6.56
CA ALA A 163 -5.35 27.18 7.75
C ALA A 163 -6.36 26.83 8.84
N PHE A 164 -7.60 26.53 8.46
CA PHE A 164 -8.64 26.08 9.37
C PHE A 164 -8.28 24.73 10.02
N VAL A 165 -7.87 23.74 9.23
CA VAL A 165 -7.46 22.41 9.71
C VAL A 165 -6.27 22.50 10.66
N ASP A 166 -5.26 23.32 10.34
CA ASP A 166 -4.08 23.51 11.17
C ASP A 166 -4.46 24.14 12.54
N ASP A 167 -5.39 25.09 12.54
CA ASP A 167 -5.85 25.77 13.76
C ASP A 167 -6.73 24.85 14.63
N VAL A 168 -7.67 24.13 14.01
CA VAL A 168 -8.48 23.13 14.72
C VAL A 168 -7.59 22.08 15.39
N ARG A 169 -6.57 21.57 14.70
CA ARG A 169 -5.62 20.62 15.27
C ARG A 169 -4.89 21.20 16.49
N LYS A 170 -4.44 22.43 16.38
CA LYS A 170 -3.70 23.11 17.45
C LYS A 170 -4.54 23.32 18.70
N ARG A 171 -5.80 23.72 18.54
CA ARG A 171 -6.69 24.05 19.67
C ARG A 171 -7.48 22.85 20.21
N SER A 172 -7.64 21.78 19.45
CA SER A 172 -8.42 20.60 19.86
C SER A 172 -7.87 19.89 21.11
N THR A 173 -6.70 20.32 21.59
CA THR A 173 -6.06 19.77 22.78
C THR A 173 -6.48 20.44 24.08
N GLU A 174 -7.09 21.63 24.00
CA GLU A 174 -7.24 22.53 25.14
C GLU A 174 -8.65 22.54 25.73
N ASN A 175 -9.67 22.13 24.97
CA ASN A 175 -11.05 22.26 25.41
C ASN A 175 -11.98 21.15 24.85
N ASN A 176 -13.02 20.81 25.60
CA ASN A 176 -14.04 19.83 25.20
C ASN A 176 -15.16 20.43 24.33
N SER A 177 -15.13 21.72 24.06
CA SER A 177 -16.12 22.40 23.21
C SER A 177 -15.47 23.11 22.04
N VAL A 178 -16.17 23.21 20.92
CA VAL A 178 -15.69 23.93 19.74
C VAL A 178 -15.71 25.43 20.03
N PRO A 179 -14.59 26.15 19.98
CA PRO A 179 -14.53 27.58 20.18
C PRO A 179 -15.46 28.34 19.23
N PRO A 180 -16.09 29.46 19.66
CA PRO A 180 -17.02 30.23 18.83
C PRO A 180 -16.44 30.71 17.51
N ASP A 181 -15.17 31.13 17.48
CA ASP A 181 -14.46 31.56 16.27
C ASP A 181 -14.22 30.41 15.28
N ILE A 182 -14.02 29.18 15.77
CA ILE A 182 -13.94 27.98 14.93
C ILE A 182 -15.30 27.67 14.31
N ARG A 183 -16.42 27.83 15.08
CA ARG A 183 -17.78 27.65 14.54
C ARG A 183 -18.09 28.65 13.44
N GLU A 184 -17.78 29.91 13.66
CA GLU A 184 -17.99 30.99 12.69
C GLU A 184 -17.20 30.73 11.40
N ARG A 185 -15.91 30.42 11.52
CA ARG A 185 -15.05 30.10 10.36
C ARG A 185 -15.51 28.85 9.63
N ALA A 186 -15.98 27.83 10.34
CA ALA A 186 -16.58 26.66 9.71
C ALA A 186 -17.84 27.02 8.92
N GLY A 187 -18.66 27.95 9.40
CA GLY A 187 -19.82 28.47 8.69
C GLY A 187 -19.46 29.19 7.39
N VAL A 188 -18.44 30.04 7.42
CA VAL A 188 -17.91 30.74 6.23
C VAL A 188 -17.36 29.73 5.21
N LEU A 189 -16.54 28.78 5.67
CA LEU A 189 -15.97 27.74 4.80
C LEU A 189 -17.04 26.81 4.23
N LEU A 190 -18.11 26.53 4.97
CA LEU A 190 -19.25 25.76 4.48
C LEU A 190 -19.96 26.48 3.33
N GLY A 191 -20.22 27.78 3.46
CA GLY A 191 -20.81 28.57 2.38
C GLY A 191 -19.95 28.62 1.11
N GLU A 192 -18.64 28.81 1.26
CA GLU A 192 -17.69 28.73 0.13
C GLU A 192 -17.65 27.31 -0.46
N PHE A 193 -17.67 26.28 0.37
CA PHE A 193 -17.70 24.87 -0.06
C PHE A 193 -18.96 24.59 -0.89
N GLU A 194 -20.13 24.98 -0.39
CA GLU A 194 -21.41 24.78 -1.08
C GLU A 194 -21.49 25.54 -2.41
N THR A 195 -20.84 26.69 -2.49
CA THR A 195 -20.70 27.45 -3.75
C THR A 195 -19.82 26.72 -4.79
N LEU A 196 -18.77 26.05 -4.35
CA LEU A 196 -17.81 25.36 -5.22
C LEU A 196 -18.22 23.93 -5.58
N PHE A 197 -18.82 23.20 -4.65
CA PHE A 197 -19.09 21.77 -4.76
C PHE A 197 -20.58 21.41 -4.70
N GLY A 198 -21.44 22.38 -4.49
CA GLY A 198 -22.89 22.20 -4.30
C GLY A 198 -23.29 21.93 -2.84
N ALA A 199 -24.53 22.27 -2.52
CA ALA A 199 -25.11 22.07 -1.17
C ALA A 199 -25.81 20.71 -0.99
N GLY A 200 -26.22 20.08 -2.09
CA GLY A 200 -26.97 18.81 -2.08
C GLY A 200 -26.07 17.59 -2.18
N HIS A 201 -25.55 17.12 -1.06
CA HIS A 201 -24.81 15.86 -1.01
C HIS A 201 -25.68 14.73 -0.49
N PRO A 202 -25.72 13.55 -1.16
CA PRO A 202 -26.41 12.37 -0.66
C PRO A 202 -25.89 11.98 0.74
N PRO A 203 -26.70 11.29 1.57
CA PRO A 203 -26.24 10.72 2.81
C PRO A 203 -25.02 9.83 2.63
N LEU A 204 -24.07 9.87 3.56
CA LEU A 204 -22.78 9.15 3.41
C LEU A 204 -22.94 7.64 3.21
N HIS A 205 -23.99 7.03 3.79
CA HIS A 205 -24.24 5.60 3.67
C HIS A 205 -24.73 5.17 2.27
N GLU A 206 -25.19 6.12 1.45
CA GLU A 206 -25.57 5.89 0.05
C GLU A 206 -24.40 6.03 -0.90
N LEU A 207 -23.28 6.59 -0.46
CA LEU A 207 -22.11 6.84 -1.27
C LEU A 207 -21.10 5.70 -1.13
N LYS A 208 -20.57 5.25 -2.27
CA LYS A 208 -19.51 4.23 -2.27
C LYS A 208 -18.24 4.80 -1.65
N GLU A 209 -17.73 4.14 -0.62
CA GLU A 209 -16.48 4.50 0.07
C GLU A 209 -15.30 4.68 -0.91
N ASN A 210 -14.40 5.60 -0.58
CA ASN A 210 -13.22 5.94 -1.38
C ASN A 210 -13.48 6.60 -2.74
N THR A 211 -14.73 6.94 -3.08
CA THR A 211 -15.02 7.74 -4.27
C THR A 211 -14.79 9.23 -4.01
N PRO A 212 -14.57 10.06 -5.07
CA PRO A 212 -14.52 11.52 -4.90
C PRO A 212 -15.78 12.09 -4.25
N ALA A 213 -16.97 11.60 -4.64
CA ALA A 213 -18.24 12.03 -4.05
C ALA A 213 -18.32 11.74 -2.55
N TYR A 214 -17.87 10.57 -2.11
CA TYR A 214 -17.80 10.21 -0.69
C TYR A 214 -16.86 11.13 0.10
N ARG A 215 -15.69 11.47 -0.48
CA ARG A 215 -14.71 12.37 0.17
C ARG A 215 -15.27 13.78 0.33
N VAL A 216 -15.92 14.30 -0.72
CA VAL A 216 -16.57 15.62 -0.71
C VAL A 216 -17.73 15.63 0.29
N GLY A 217 -18.58 14.61 0.29
CA GLY A 217 -19.69 14.47 1.25
C GLY A 217 -19.23 14.41 2.70
N ARG A 218 -18.12 13.69 2.98
CA ARG A 218 -17.51 13.66 4.32
C ARG A 218 -17.04 15.03 4.79
N ALA A 219 -16.36 15.79 3.91
CA ALA A 219 -15.88 17.12 4.23
C ALA A 219 -17.04 18.11 4.50
N HIS A 220 -18.07 18.06 3.65
CA HIS A 220 -19.29 18.85 3.85
C HIS A 220 -19.94 18.57 5.20
N HIS A 221 -20.13 17.28 5.52
CA HIS A 221 -20.71 16.85 6.80
C HIS A 221 -19.85 17.30 8.00
N ALA A 222 -18.53 17.23 7.89
CA ALA A 222 -17.62 17.69 8.92
C ALA A 222 -17.73 19.20 9.18
N LEU A 223 -17.78 20.03 8.11
CA LEU A 223 -17.97 21.48 8.25
C LEU A 223 -19.30 21.85 8.91
N LYS A 224 -20.39 21.18 8.52
CA LYS A 224 -21.70 21.37 9.17
C LYS A 224 -21.63 21.11 10.67
N ARG A 225 -21.02 20.00 11.06
CA ARG A 225 -20.90 19.63 12.47
C ARG A 225 -19.99 20.57 13.26
N PHE A 226 -18.94 21.13 12.66
CA PHE A 226 -18.15 22.18 13.29
C PHE A 226 -18.94 23.46 13.49
N ARG A 227 -19.68 23.91 12.46
CA ARG A 227 -20.56 25.08 12.55
C ARG A 227 -21.62 24.90 13.64
N ASP A 228 -22.27 23.75 13.66
CA ASP A 228 -23.42 23.49 14.56
C ASP A 228 -22.98 23.14 16.00
N GLY A 229 -21.66 23.08 16.28
CA GLY A 229 -21.14 22.74 17.60
C GLY A 229 -21.41 21.30 18.03
N SER A 230 -21.68 20.38 17.07
CA SER A 230 -21.99 18.97 17.35
C SER A 230 -20.82 18.18 17.95
N PHE A 231 -19.68 18.83 18.12
CA PHE A 231 -18.48 18.27 18.76
C PHE A 231 -18.26 18.79 20.19
N ASP A 232 -19.20 19.56 20.73
CA ASP A 232 -19.13 19.99 22.12
C ASP A 232 -19.07 18.74 23.02
N ASN A 233 -18.17 18.75 24.00
CA ASN A 233 -17.78 17.60 24.81
C ASN A 233 -17.01 16.49 24.05
N LYS A 234 -16.71 16.69 22.74
CA LYS A 234 -15.99 15.74 21.89
C LYS A 234 -14.93 16.41 21.01
N PHE A 235 -14.70 17.71 21.18
CA PHE A 235 -13.71 18.45 20.41
C PHE A 235 -12.32 17.84 20.59
N GLY A 236 -11.65 17.55 19.48
CA GLY A 236 -10.37 16.83 19.49
C GLY A 236 -10.46 15.31 19.65
N ILE A 237 -11.64 14.80 19.89
CA ILE A 237 -11.93 13.38 20.01
C ILE A 237 -12.53 12.96 18.67
N GLY A 238 -12.00 12.13 17.89
CA GLY A 238 -12.54 11.72 16.59
C GLY A 238 -14.07 11.54 16.60
N LEU A 239 -14.67 11.72 15.45
CA LEU A 239 -16.09 11.45 15.23
C LEU A 239 -16.33 9.96 15.18
N LYS A 240 -17.58 9.54 15.38
CA LYS A 240 -17.93 8.16 15.11
C LYS A 240 -17.56 7.82 13.66
N PRO A 241 -16.88 6.71 13.41
CA PRO A 241 -16.47 6.32 12.06
C PRO A 241 -17.63 6.17 11.07
N SER A 242 -18.82 5.80 11.55
CA SER A 242 -20.07 5.74 10.80
C SER A 242 -20.47 7.10 10.21
N ASP A 243 -20.04 8.19 10.82
CA ASP A 243 -20.42 9.53 10.40
C ASP A 243 -19.49 10.08 9.31
N ILE A 244 -18.18 10.17 9.58
CA ILE A 244 -17.20 10.78 8.66
C ILE A 244 -15.80 10.15 8.71
N GLY A 245 -15.66 8.98 9.30
CA GLY A 245 -14.39 8.26 9.47
C GLY A 245 -13.65 8.64 10.75
N PRO A 246 -12.35 8.33 10.86
CA PRO A 246 -11.64 8.36 12.14
C PRO A 246 -11.63 9.74 12.80
N THR A 247 -11.58 10.84 12.04
CA THR A 247 -11.71 12.20 12.57
C THR A 247 -12.37 13.16 11.58
N ALA A 248 -13.04 14.22 12.09
CA ALA A 248 -13.56 15.30 11.25
C ALA A 248 -12.43 16.04 10.53
N VAL A 249 -11.30 16.18 11.21
CA VAL A 249 -10.11 16.85 10.68
C VAL A 249 -9.56 16.09 9.46
N ASP A 250 -9.54 14.76 9.49
CA ASP A 250 -9.09 13.95 8.35
C ASP A 250 -10.05 14.07 7.16
N ALA A 251 -11.35 14.20 7.42
CA ALA A 251 -12.34 14.46 6.38
C ALA A 251 -12.09 15.81 5.69
N LEU A 252 -11.72 16.85 6.44
CA LEU A 252 -11.40 18.17 5.92
C LEU A 252 -10.01 18.24 5.24
N GLN A 253 -9.05 17.43 5.69
CA GLN A 253 -7.70 17.38 5.13
C GLN A 253 -7.70 17.09 3.62
N VAL A 254 -8.63 16.28 3.15
CA VAL A 254 -8.79 15.95 1.72
C VAL A 254 -9.08 17.20 0.87
N MET A 255 -9.64 18.24 1.48
CA MET A 255 -10.03 19.49 0.80
C MET A 255 -8.98 20.60 0.92
N THR A 256 -7.78 20.29 1.42
CA THR A 256 -6.71 21.31 1.59
C THR A 256 -5.81 21.46 0.37
N GLY A 257 -6.04 20.68 -0.70
CA GLY A 257 -5.11 20.59 -1.86
C GLY A 257 -3.73 20.06 -1.50
N ARG A 258 -3.45 19.93 -0.21
CA ARG A 258 -2.24 19.24 0.24
C ARG A 258 -2.49 17.74 0.11
N PRO A 259 -1.53 16.95 -0.38
CA PRO A 259 -1.59 15.51 -0.16
C PRO A 259 -1.87 15.33 1.32
N MET A 260 -2.83 14.44 1.66
CA MET A 260 -3.12 14.16 3.07
C MET A 260 -1.78 14.19 3.79
N LYS A 261 -1.57 15.16 4.70
CA LYS A 261 -0.32 15.21 5.44
C LYS A 261 -0.26 13.94 6.28
N VAL A 262 0.14 12.88 5.63
CA VAL A 262 0.86 11.82 6.27
C VAL A 262 2.15 12.49 6.69
N PHE A 263 2.09 13.20 7.81
CA PHE A 263 3.20 13.87 8.44
C PHE A 263 4.27 14.36 7.43
N GLY A 264 4.02 15.48 6.79
CA GLY A 264 4.99 16.24 5.98
C GLY A 264 5.79 15.47 4.93
N LEU A 265 5.35 15.48 3.67
CA LEU A 265 6.18 15.11 2.51
C LEU A 265 7.13 16.26 2.18
N ALA A 266 8.29 16.32 2.82
CA ALA A 266 9.44 17.02 2.24
C ALA A 266 10.17 16.06 1.28
N HIS A 267 10.77 16.56 0.19
CA HIS A 267 11.69 15.77 -0.60
C HIS A 267 12.81 15.26 0.30
N LEU A 268 13.00 13.92 0.30
CA LEU A 268 14.17 13.33 0.92
C LEU A 268 15.39 13.71 0.09
N PRO A 269 16.40 14.39 0.65
CA PRO A 269 17.70 14.44 0.00
C PRO A 269 18.21 13.01 -0.23
N LYS A 270 19.13 12.81 -1.16
CA LYS A 270 19.78 11.50 -1.33
C LYS A 270 20.35 11.08 0.01
N GLY A 271 19.78 9.98 0.54
CA GLY A 271 19.98 9.64 1.94
C GLY A 271 21.26 8.90 2.25
N LEU A 272 21.48 8.70 3.53
CA LEU A 272 22.56 7.86 4.04
C LEU A 272 22.28 6.39 3.75
N THR A 273 23.32 5.63 3.41
CA THR A 273 23.25 4.16 3.23
C THR A 273 23.58 3.41 4.50
N GLU A 274 24.08 4.10 5.52
CA GLU A 274 24.51 3.51 6.79
C GLU A 274 23.79 4.15 7.97
N LEU A 275 23.49 3.33 8.97
CA LEU A 275 22.98 3.80 10.25
C LEU A 275 24.13 4.43 11.05
N PRO A 276 23.82 5.46 11.89
CA PRO A 276 24.82 6.05 12.77
C PRO A 276 25.34 5.00 13.78
N PRO A 277 26.51 5.27 14.41
CA PRO A 277 27.05 4.40 15.44
C PRO A 277 26.05 4.02 16.54
N LYS A 278 26.18 2.84 17.12
CA LYS A 278 25.25 2.25 18.13
C LYS A 278 24.87 3.20 19.28
N ARG A 279 25.75 4.12 19.70
CA ARG A 279 25.45 5.15 20.71
C ARG A 279 24.27 6.08 20.38
N TYR A 280 23.84 6.10 19.13
CA TYR A 280 22.69 6.90 18.65
C TYR A 280 21.46 6.05 18.37
N HIS A 281 21.46 4.76 18.72
CA HIS A 281 20.30 3.91 18.52
C HIS A 281 19.13 4.42 19.36
N LEU A 282 17.92 4.31 18.76
CA LEU A 282 16.66 4.57 19.44
C LEU A 282 16.21 3.33 20.22
N ARG A 283 15.53 3.53 21.33
CA ARG A 283 15.04 2.47 22.21
C ARG A 283 13.63 2.06 21.85
N VAL A 284 13.39 0.74 21.70
CA VAL A 284 12.06 0.21 21.40
C VAL A 284 11.59 -0.76 22.49
N LEU A 285 10.32 -0.64 22.87
CA LEU A 285 9.56 -1.65 23.61
C LEU A 285 8.58 -2.29 22.64
N GLU A 286 8.59 -3.61 22.51
CA GLU A 286 7.69 -4.33 21.61
C GLU A 286 6.70 -5.20 22.37
N LEU A 287 5.43 -5.08 22.02
CA LEU A 287 4.31 -5.87 22.54
C LEU A 287 4.00 -7.01 21.59
N CYS A 288 3.74 -8.21 22.11
CA CYS A 288 3.39 -9.39 21.33
C CYS A 288 4.43 -9.66 20.23
N ALA A 289 5.71 -9.78 20.63
CA ALA A 289 6.85 -9.83 19.72
C ALA A 289 6.87 -11.07 18.80
N GLY A 290 6.12 -12.13 19.14
CA GLY A 290 6.00 -13.35 18.35
C GLY A 290 7.35 -13.97 18.02
N GLY A 291 7.50 -14.50 16.81
CA GLY A 291 8.75 -15.06 16.29
C GLY A 291 9.81 -14.02 15.92
N GLY A 292 9.62 -12.73 16.24
CA GLY A 292 10.65 -11.69 16.12
C GLY A 292 10.70 -10.96 14.76
N GLY A 293 9.67 -11.06 13.95
CA GLY A 293 9.69 -10.40 12.62
C GLY A 293 9.78 -8.88 12.71
N MET A 294 9.00 -8.25 13.59
CA MET A 294 9.04 -6.80 13.81
C MET A 294 10.33 -6.41 14.53
N ALA A 295 10.72 -7.12 15.59
CA ALA A 295 11.97 -6.88 16.33
C ALA A 295 13.19 -6.87 15.42
N LEU A 296 13.32 -7.88 14.53
CA LEU A 296 14.41 -7.99 13.57
C LEU A 296 14.44 -6.83 12.59
N GLY A 297 13.27 -6.42 12.08
CA GLY A 297 13.18 -5.28 11.16
C GLY A 297 13.53 -3.96 11.84
N LEU A 298 13.05 -3.75 13.06
CA LEU A 298 13.37 -2.55 13.85
C LEU A 298 14.84 -2.50 14.28
N GLU A 299 15.45 -3.65 14.64
CA GLU A 299 16.89 -3.74 14.88
C GLU A 299 17.68 -3.27 13.66
N ARG A 300 17.33 -3.76 12.45
CA ARG A 300 17.94 -3.35 11.18
C ARG A 300 17.73 -1.88 10.85
N ALA A 301 16.66 -1.28 11.37
CA ALA A 301 16.37 0.15 11.24
C ALA A 301 17.05 1.01 12.32
N GLY A 302 17.86 0.44 13.22
CA GLY A 302 18.60 1.17 14.24
C GLY A 302 17.89 1.34 15.57
N PHE A 303 16.88 0.50 15.86
CA PHE A 303 16.23 0.45 17.16
C PHE A 303 16.81 -0.67 18.01
N GLN A 304 17.04 -0.38 19.29
CA GLN A 304 17.50 -1.35 20.26
C GLN A 304 16.36 -1.70 21.23
N PRO A 305 16.01 -2.98 21.37
CA PRO A 305 14.96 -3.38 22.28
C PRO A 305 15.36 -3.15 23.74
N VAL A 306 14.46 -2.52 24.51
CA VAL A 306 14.53 -2.41 25.98
C VAL A 306 13.67 -3.47 26.64
N ALA A 307 12.66 -3.99 25.94
CA ALA A 307 11.94 -5.21 26.28
C ALA A 307 11.19 -5.71 25.04
N LEU A 308 11.11 -7.03 24.90
CA LEU A 308 10.27 -7.75 23.94
C LEU A 308 9.31 -8.61 24.75
N ILE A 309 8.03 -8.27 24.77
CA ILE A 309 7.03 -8.97 25.58
C ILE A 309 6.32 -9.98 24.70
N GLU A 310 6.37 -11.25 25.13
CA GLU A 310 5.76 -12.35 24.40
C GLU A 310 5.19 -13.38 25.39
N ILE A 311 3.96 -13.82 25.15
CA ILE A 311 3.28 -14.80 26.02
C ILE A 311 3.61 -16.24 25.64
N ASP A 312 3.87 -16.50 24.34
CA ASP A 312 4.17 -17.84 23.84
C ASP A 312 5.62 -18.22 24.16
N ARG A 313 5.78 -19.27 24.96
CA ARG A 313 7.08 -19.77 25.42
C ARG A 313 8.02 -20.15 24.28
N GLN A 314 7.50 -20.74 23.18
CA GLN A 314 8.32 -21.16 22.05
C GLN A 314 8.75 -19.97 21.20
N ALA A 315 7.88 -18.98 21.01
CA ALA A 315 8.22 -17.72 20.37
C ALA A 315 9.25 -16.93 21.19
N ALA A 316 9.09 -16.84 22.51
CA ALA A 316 10.08 -16.24 23.40
C ALA A 316 11.44 -16.97 23.33
N ALA A 317 11.43 -18.30 23.24
CA ALA A 317 12.65 -19.09 23.05
C ALA A 317 13.29 -18.85 21.67
N THR A 318 12.50 -18.64 20.62
CA THR A 318 12.98 -18.22 19.29
C THR A 318 13.74 -16.90 19.36
N LEU A 319 13.19 -15.90 20.04
CA LEU A 319 13.85 -14.60 20.23
C LEU A 319 15.20 -14.75 20.94
N ARG A 320 15.22 -15.45 22.09
CA ARG A 320 16.43 -15.68 22.88
C ARG A 320 17.50 -16.48 22.11
N LYS A 321 17.08 -17.46 21.31
CA LYS A 321 18.00 -18.26 20.48
C LYS A 321 18.71 -17.43 19.43
N ASN A 322 18.00 -16.54 18.76
CA ASN A 322 18.55 -15.72 17.68
C ASN A 322 19.28 -14.48 18.19
N ARG A 323 18.88 -13.95 19.34
CA ARG A 323 19.45 -12.76 19.96
C ARG A 323 19.51 -12.94 21.48
N PRO A 324 20.56 -13.63 22.00
CA PRO A 324 20.71 -13.91 23.44
C PRO A 324 20.68 -12.67 24.33
N ASN A 325 21.11 -11.51 23.79
CA ASN A 325 21.17 -10.25 24.54
C ASN A 325 19.89 -9.41 24.45
N TRP A 326 18.87 -9.87 23.72
CA TRP A 326 17.58 -9.17 23.73
C TRP A 326 16.86 -9.39 25.06
N PRO A 327 16.32 -8.33 25.67
CA PRO A 327 15.58 -8.44 26.94
C PRO A 327 14.17 -8.99 26.69
N VAL A 328 14.05 -10.32 26.56
CA VAL A 328 12.78 -11.01 26.29
C VAL A 328 12.05 -11.27 27.59
N VAL A 329 10.85 -10.70 27.72
CA VAL A 329 9.94 -10.86 28.86
C VAL A 329 8.81 -11.81 28.47
N GLU A 330 8.81 -13.02 29.04
CA GLU A 330 7.76 -14.02 28.83
C GLU A 330 6.56 -13.70 29.74
N ALA A 331 5.60 -12.96 29.22
CA ALA A 331 4.46 -12.47 30.00
C ALA A 331 3.24 -12.14 29.15
N ASP A 332 2.06 -12.19 29.77
CA ASP A 332 0.82 -11.64 29.23
C ASP A 332 0.82 -10.11 29.38
N ILE A 333 0.69 -9.37 28.28
CA ILE A 333 0.73 -7.90 28.29
C ILE A 333 -0.34 -7.28 29.21
N ARG A 334 -1.45 -7.97 29.47
CA ARG A 334 -2.52 -7.53 30.40
C ARG A 334 -2.03 -7.45 31.85
N LYS A 335 -0.99 -8.23 32.19
CA LYS A 335 -0.43 -8.34 33.54
C LYS A 335 0.87 -7.55 33.71
N VAL A 336 1.40 -6.96 32.62
CA VAL A 336 2.65 -6.20 32.66
C VAL A 336 2.40 -4.80 33.19
N ASP A 337 3.20 -4.39 34.16
CA ASP A 337 3.35 -3.00 34.58
C ASP A 337 4.31 -2.29 33.61
N PHE A 338 3.81 -1.31 32.88
CA PHE A 338 4.61 -0.55 31.92
C PHE A 338 5.24 0.71 32.52
N THR A 339 4.90 1.07 33.76
CA THR A 339 5.42 2.29 34.42
C THR A 339 6.94 2.33 34.53
N PRO A 340 7.69 1.21 34.73
CA PRO A 340 9.15 1.21 34.74
C PRO A 340 9.80 1.65 33.41
N TYR A 341 9.06 1.58 32.29
CA TYR A 341 9.54 1.97 30.97
C TYR A 341 9.25 3.45 30.61
N LYS A 342 8.54 4.17 31.48
CA LYS A 342 8.19 5.58 31.26
C LYS A 342 9.43 6.44 31.05
N GLY A 343 9.48 7.19 29.94
CA GLY A 343 10.60 8.04 29.56
C GLY A 343 11.85 7.30 29.05
N LYS A 344 11.85 5.96 29.06
CA LYS A 344 12.99 5.13 28.61
C LYS A 344 12.81 4.57 27.20
N VAL A 345 11.70 4.85 26.53
CA VAL A 345 11.31 4.27 25.24
C VAL A 345 11.07 5.39 24.23
N ASP A 346 11.75 5.30 23.08
CA ASP A 346 11.53 6.21 21.97
C ASP A 346 10.37 5.72 21.11
N LEU A 347 10.28 4.41 20.86
CA LEU A 347 9.24 3.77 20.06
C LEU A 347 8.56 2.63 20.83
N LEU A 348 7.24 2.64 20.93
CA LEU A 348 6.45 1.49 21.32
C LEU A 348 5.92 0.80 20.06
N ALA A 349 6.20 -0.48 19.90
CA ALA A 349 5.84 -1.23 18.70
C ALA A 349 5.06 -2.50 19.05
N GLY A 350 4.38 -3.12 18.08
CA GLY A 350 3.78 -4.43 18.29
C GLY A 350 2.82 -4.88 17.20
N GLY A 351 2.73 -6.19 16.99
CA GLY A 351 1.67 -6.85 16.24
C GLY A 351 0.56 -7.29 17.20
N VAL A 352 -0.19 -6.33 17.71
CA VAL A 352 -1.16 -6.56 18.77
C VAL A 352 -2.36 -7.34 18.25
N PRO A 353 -2.67 -8.56 18.75
CA PRO A 353 -3.80 -9.35 18.28
C PRO A 353 -5.13 -8.60 18.40
N CYS A 354 -5.91 -8.68 17.31
CA CYS A 354 -7.30 -8.24 17.27
C CYS A 354 -8.13 -9.41 16.69
N MET A 355 -8.28 -10.47 17.46
CA MET A 355 -8.91 -11.72 17.01
C MET A 355 -10.38 -11.59 16.57
N PRO A 356 -11.21 -10.68 17.11
CA PRO A 356 -12.57 -10.49 16.59
C PRO A 356 -12.60 -10.02 15.13
N TYR A 357 -11.47 -9.55 14.60
CA TYR A 357 -11.35 -8.89 13.29
C TYR A 357 -10.76 -9.78 12.20
N SER A 358 -10.30 -10.99 12.54
CA SER A 358 -9.95 -11.98 11.53
C SER A 358 -11.25 -12.54 10.94
N THR A 359 -11.32 -12.66 9.60
CA THR A 359 -12.47 -13.22 8.87
C THR A 359 -12.77 -14.68 9.23
N ILE A 360 -12.09 -15.26 10.21
CA ILE A 360 -12.06 -16.71 10.54
C ILE A 360 -12.58 -17.01 11.95
N GLY A 361 -12.74 -16.00 12.85
CA GLY A 361 -13.22 -16.24 14.22
C GLY A 361 -14.74 -16.12 14.39
N GLU A 362 -15.31 -16.82 15.38
CA GLU A 362 -16.67 -16.53 15.86
C GLU A 362 -16.73 -15.07 16.32
N ARG A 363 -17.67 -14.30 15.77
CA ARG A 363 -17.84 -12.87 16.01
C ARG A 363 -18.38 -12.60 17.44
N LYS A 364 -17.54 -12.74 18.46
CA LYS A 364 -17.94 -12.53 19.87
C LYS A 364 -18.03 -11.05 20.30
N GLY A 365 -17.71 -10.10 19.41
CA GLY A 365 -17.92 -8.66 19.69
C GLY A 365 -16.94 -8.04 20.70
N LYS A 366 -17.38 -6.97 21.37
CA LYS A 366 -16.57 -6.11 22.26
C LYS A 366 -16.01 -6.77 23.54
N SER A 367 -16.38 -8.01 23.84
CA SER A 367 -15.96 -8.75 25.05
C SER A 367 -15.01 -9.90 24.77
N ASP A 368 -14.36 -9.93 23.58
CA ASP A 368 -13.42 -10.99 23.25
C ASP A 368 -12.10 -10.75 24.01
N GLU A 369 -11.74 -11.74 24.85
CA GLU A 369 -10.49 -11.73 25.62
C GLU A 369 -9.22 -11.65 24.76
N ASN A 370 -9.34 -11.86 23.45
CA ASN A 370 -8.24 -11.79 22.48
C ASN A 370 -8.10 -10.41 21.84
N ASP A 371 -8.93 -9.42 22.21
CA ASP A 371 -8.77 -8.03 21.78
C ASP A 371 -7.78 -7.31 22.69
N LEU A 372 -6.55 -7.13 22.22
CA LEU A 372 -5.50 -6.47 22.97
C LEU A 372 -5.23 -5.01 22.54
N LEU A 373 -6.07 -4.43 21.68
CA LEU A 373 -5.96 -3.02 21.30
C LEU A 373 -6.12 -2.07 22.52
N PRO A 374 -7.02 -2.33 23.49
CA PRO A 374 -7.08 -1.55 24.74
C PRO A 374 -5.78 -1.61 25.55
N GLU A 375 -5.08 -2.74 25.53
CA GLU A 375 -3.80 -2.89 26.22
C GLU A 375 -2.68 -2.12 25.54
N ALA A 376 -2.70 -2.05 24.20
CA ALA A 376 -1.79 -1.17 23.45
C ALA A 376 -2.00 0.31 23.81
N VAL A 377 -3.27 0.74 23.96
CA VAL A 377 -3.61 2.08 24.44
C VAL A 377 -3.10 2.31 25.88
N ARG A 378 -3.27 1.34 26.78
CA ARG A 378 -2.74 1.39 28.16
C ARG A 378 -1.23 1.53 28.16
N ALA A 379 -0.54 0.71 27.38
CA ALA A 379 0.91 0.76 27.28
C ALA A 379 1.40 2.14 26.76
N VAL A 380 0.77 2.72 25.76
CA VAL A 380 1.11 4.08 25.28
C VAL A 380 0.94 5.13 26.38
N ARG A 381 -0.13 5.03 27.18
CA ARG A 381 -0.39 5.98 28.28
C ARG A 381 0.61 5.86 29.42
N GLU A 382 1.02 4.66 29.77
CA GLU A 382 1.97 4.38 30.86
C GLU A 382 3.42 4.67 30.44
N VAL A 383 3.85 4.18 29.28
CA VAL A 383 5.23 4.33 28.75
C VAL A 383 5.51 5.76 28.31
N ARG A 384 4.55 6.43 27.70
CA ARG A 384 4.67 7.75 27.07
C ARG A 384 5.85 7.83 26.06
N PRO A 385 5.91 6.92 25.07
CA PRO A 385 6.99 6.92 24.08
C PRO A 385 6.93 8.18 23.21
N LYS A 386 7.99 8.46 22.43
CA LYS A 386 7.97 9.54 21.43
C LYS A 386 7.02 9.21 20.27
N ALA A 387 6.96 7.92 19.90
CA ALA A 387 6.09 7.40 18.84
C ALA A 387 5.64 5.97 19.14
N PHE A 388 4.61 5.52 18.43
CA PHE A 388 4.22 4.10 18.42
C PHE A 388 3.88 3.60 17.01
N ILE A 389 4.04 2.30 16.79
CA ILE A 389 3.65 1.57 15.58
C ILE A 389 2.96 0.28 15.98
N PHE A 390 1.68 0.13 15.65
CA PHE A 390 0.94 -1.12 15.82
C PHE A 390 0.51 -1.68 14.48
N GLU A 391 0.88 -2.93 14.19
CA GLU A 391 0.44 -3.65 13.00
C GLU A 391 -0.83 -4.44 13.29
N ASN A 392 -1.67 -4.54 12.26
CA ASN A 392 -2.88 -5.35 12.31
C ASN A 392 -3.31 -5.85 10.93
N VAL A 393 -4.30 -6.74 10.91
CA VAL A 393 -4.92 -7.23 9.66
C VAL A 393 -5.86 -6.20 9.05
N ASP A 394 -6.09 -6.28 7.72
CA ASP A 394 -7.04 -5.37 7.01
C ASP A 394 -8.46 -5.40 7.60
N GLY A 395 -8.85 -6.51 8.21
CA GLY A 395 -10.15 -6.64 8.89
C GLY A 395 -10.40 -5.61 9.99
N LEU A 396 -9.34 -5.03 10.59
CA LEU A 396 -9.46 -3.94 11.55
C LEU A 396 -10.23 -2.74 10.99
N LEU A 397 -10.13 -2.48 9.68
CA LEU A 397 -10.80 -1.37 9.01
C LEU A 397 -12.18 -1.72 8.45
N HIS A 398 -12.72 -2.89 8.78
CA HIS A 398 -14.07 -3.23 8.39
C HIS A 398 -15.09 -2.35 9.14
N ALA A 399 -16.17 -1.96 8.48
CA ALA A 399 -17.16 -1.06 9.04
C ALA A 399 -17.74 -1.50 10.40
N SER A 400 -17.86 -2.81 10.63
CA SER A 400 -18.32 -3.37 11.91
C SER A 400 -17.39 -3.06 13.11
N HIS A 401 -16.14 -2.66 12.86
CA HIS A 401 -15.12 -2.39 13.89
C HIS A 401 -14.79 -0.89 14.02
N ALA A 402 -15.45 -0.08 13.23
CA ALA A 402 -15.19 1.35 13.11
C ALA A 402 -15.28 2.09 14.46
N ASP A 403 -16.30 1.79 15.27
CA ASP A 403 -16.48 2.40 16.60
C ASP A 403 -15.37 2.01 17.58
N HIS A 404 -14.88 0.78 17.49
CA HIS A 404 -13.81 0.29 18.33
C HIS A 404 -12.47 0.96 17.99
N VAL A 405 -12.15 1.04 16.70
CA VAL A 405 -10.96 1.75 16.20
C VAL A 405 -11.03 3.23 16.57
N ALA A 406 -12.19 3.88 16.39
CA ALA A 406 -12.37 5.27 16.76
C ALA A 406 -12.16 5.52 18.26
N ALA A 407 -12.64 4.62 19.12
CA ALA A 407 -12.41 4.70 20.56
C ALA A 407 -10.91 4.63 20.91
N ALA A 408 -10.16 3.75 20.25
CA ALA A 408 -8.71 3.64 20.43
C ALA A 408 -7.99 4.92 19.96
N LEU A 409 -8.32 5.43 18.77
CA LEU A 409 -7.75 6.67 18.23
C LEU A 409 -8.02 7.86 19.16
N GLN A 410 -9.24 7.94 19.71
CA GLN A 410 -9.60 8.92 20.72
C GLN A 410 -8.70 8.85 21.95
N GLN A 411 -8.46 7.66 22.47
CA GLN A 411 -7.60 7.46 23.64
C GLN A 411 -6.15 7.86 23.35
N PHE A 412 -5.61 7.55 22.16
CA PHE A 412 -4.29 8.01 21.73
C PHE A 412 -4.23 9.54 21.63
N SER A 413 -5.27 10.16 21.08
CA SER A 413 -5.38 11.62 21.00
C SER A 413 -5.41 12.26 22.40
N LYS A 414 -6.19 11.71 23.35
CA LYS A 414 -6.20 12.16 24.76
C LYS A 414 -4.84 11.98 25.44
N ALA A 415 -4.09 10.95 25.07
CA ALA A 415 -2.73 10.72 25.57
C ALA A 415 -1.69 11.66 24.95
N GLY A 416 -2.06 12.53 24.01
CA GLY A 416 -1.18 13.53 23.40
C GLY A 416 -0.52 13.11 22.09
N TYR A 417 -1.08 12.11 21.40
CA TYR A 417 -0.54 11.62 20.11
C TYR A 417 -1.43 12.04 18.95
N GLU A 418 -0.80 12.33 17.82
CA GLU A 418 -1.42 12.37 16.51
C GLU A 418 -1.22 11.00 15.85
N THR A 419 -2.33 10.38 15.42
CA THR A 419 -2.32 9.00 14.89
C THR A 419 -2.79 8.97 13.46
N ILE A 420 -2.07 8.24 12.61
CA ILE A 420 -2.46 7.89 11.24
C ILE A 420 -2.71 6.40 11.12
N ILE A 421 -3.54 6.04 10.15
CA ILE A 421 -3.78 4.66 9.75
C ILE A 421 -3.39 4.51 8.29
N GLU A 422 -2.47 3.60 8.02
CA GLU A 422 -1.93 3.36 6.68
C GLU A 422 -2.01 1.88 6.32
N ARG A 423 -2.24 1.60 5.03
CA ARG A 423 -2.13 0.24 4.49
C ARG A 423 -0.78 0.03 3.85
N ILE A 424 -0.17 -1.10 4.15
CA ILE A 424 1.12 -1.50 3.60
C ILE A 424 1.01 -2.92 3.03
N ASN A 425 1.69 -3.18 1.92
CA ASN A 425 1.76 -4.51 1.34
C ASN A 425 3.23 -4.96 1.25
N THR A 426 3.50 -6.17 1.67
CA THR A 426 4.86 -6.74 1.72
C THR A 426 5.54 -6.78 0.35
N ARG A 427 4.77 -7.00 -0.72
CA ARG A 427 5.29 -7.02 -2.10
C ARG A 427 5.92 -5.70 -2.53
N ASP A 428 5.45 -4.58 -1.97
CA ASP A 428 5.94 -3.25 -2.29
C ASP A 428 7.37 -3.01 -1.77
N TYR A 429 7.91 -3.95 -0.97
CA TYR A 429 9.25 -3.92 -0.35
C TYR A 429 10.10 -5.15 -0.69
N GLY A 430 9.80 -5.81 -1.81
CA GLY A 430 10.61 -6.92 -2.32
C GLY A 430 10.33 -8.30 -1.72
N VAL A 431 9.33 -8.43 -0.85
CA VAL A 431 8.91 -9.73 -0.30
C VAL A 431 8.07 -10.48 -1.33
N ALA A 432 8.39 -11.75 -1.57
CA ALA A 432 7.71 -12.59 -2.57
C ALA A 432 6.31 -13.05 -2.13
N GLN A 433 5.58 -12.20 -1.42
CA GLN A 433 4.26 -12.49 -0.86
C GLN A 433 3.33 -11.29 -1.01
N ASN A 434 2.08 -11.56 -1.37
CA ASN A 434 1.00 -10.57 -1.37
C ASN A 434 0.30 -10.57 -0.01
N ARG A 435 0.81 -9.76 0.92
CA ARG A 435 0.29 -9.63 2.30
C ARG A 435 0.00 -8.18 2.61
N SER A 436 -1.27 -7.82 2.68
CA SER A 436 -1.73 -6.50 3.10
C SER A 436 -1.89 -6.44 4.61
N ARG A 437 -1.50 -5.31 5.19
CA ARG A 437 -1.59 -5.01 6.61
C ARG A 437 -1.94 -3.56 6.86
N VAL A 438 -2.48 -3.31 8.02
CA VAL A 438 -2.79 -1.98 8.53
C VAL A 438 -1.77 -1.60 9.58
N LEU A 439 -1.26 -0.38 9.50
CA LEU A 439 -0.39 0.21 10.50
C LEU A 439 -1.12 1.36 11.18
N LEU A 440 -1.17 1.34 12.51
CA LEU A 440 -1.51 2.47 13.34
C LEU A 440 -0.20 3.12 13.77
N VAL A 441 0.10 4.30 13.26
CA VAL A 441 1.33 5.03 13.59
C VAL A 441 0.96 6.29 14.34
N GLY A 442 1.50 6.45 15.54
CA GLY A 442 1.27 7.64 16.35
C GLY A 442 2.57 8.36 16.70
N LEU A 443 2.56 9.68 16.59
CA LEU A 443 3.64 10.52 17.07
C LEU A 443 3.11 11.45 18.15
N ARG A 444 3.94 11.71 19.14
CA ARG A 444 3.67 12.75 20.13
C ARG A 444 3.55 14.09 19.42
N ARG A 445 2.63 14.95 19.83
CA ARG A 445 2.27 16.19 19.10
C ARG A 445 3.40 17.15 18.86
N ASP A 446 4.39 17.20 19.76
CA ASP A 446 5.61 18.01 19.58
C ASP A 446 6.50 17.51 18.41
N LEU A 447 6.28 16.25 17.97
CA LEU A 447 6.97 15.60 16.86
C LEU A 447 6.06 15.39 15.64
N SER A 448 4.79 15.80 15.71
CA SER A 448 3.84 15.62 14.61
C SER A 448 4.30 16.35 13.35
N GLY A 449 4.04 15.74 12.18
CA GLY A 449 4.48 16.26 10.89
C GLY A 449 5.87 15.80 10.43
N SER A 450 6.62 15.06 11.25
CA SER A 450 7.96 14.56 10.90
C SER A 450 7.97 13.19 10.24
N PHE A 451 6.95 12.33 10.47
CA PHE A 451 6.88 10.99 9.90
C PHE A 451 6.38 10.97 8.45
N ARG A 452 6.94 10.07 7.65
CA ARG A 452 6.54 9.78 6.27
C ARG A 452 6.55 8.28 6.04
N MET A 453 5.52 7.76 5.35
CA MET A 453 5.54 6.36 4.93
C MET A 453 6.72 6.13 3.97
N PRO A 454 7.41 4.98 4.10
CA PRO A 454 8.48 4.65 3.16
C PRO A 454 7.94 4.54 1.74
N PRO A 455 8.70 4.97 0.73
CA PRO A 455 8.31 4.82 -0.66
C PRO A 455 8.18 3.34 -1.04
N LYS A 456 7.39 3.06 -2.07
CA LYS A 456 7.26 1.72 -2.63
C LYS A 456 8.39 1.43 -3.61
N PHE A 457 8.91 0.21 -3.58
CA PHE A 457 10.01 -0.24 -4.43
C PHE A 457 9.58 -1.40 -5.34
N PRO A 458 8.71 -1.20 -6.33
CA PRO A 458 8.19 -2.29 -7.17
C PRO A 458 9.27 -3.05 -7.92
N LYS A 459 10.41 -2.41 -8.23
CA LYS A 459 11.58 -3.04 -8.85
C LYS A 459 12.31 -4.04 -7.95
N MET A 460 12.06 -4.00 -6.63
CA MET A 460 12.55 -5.00 -5.68
C MET A 460 11.69 -6.27 -5.66
N ALA A 461 10.54 -6.26 -6.34
CA ALA A 461 9.61 -7.39 -6.33
C ALA A 461 10.33 -8.67 -6.79
N ASN A 462 10.20 -9.70 -5.96
CA ASN A 462 10.65 -11.05 -6.26
C ASN A 462 9.42 -11.95 -6.44
N ASN A 463 9.53 -13.06 -7.16
CA ASN A 463 8.47 -14.05 -7.26
C ASN A 463 8.70 -15.21 -6.29
N MET A 464 7.66 -16.01 -6.07
CA MET A 464 7.70 -17.14 -5.16
C MET A 464 8.72 -18.19 -5.60
N GLY A 465 8.83 -18.45 -6.91
CA GLY A 465 9.75 -19.44 -7.45
C GLY A 465 11.21 -19.08 -7.16
N ASP A 466 11.63 -17.86 -7.54
CA ASP A 466 12.99 -17.39 -7.30
C ASP A 466 13.34 -17.31 -5.81
N ALA A 467 12.36 -16.93 -4.99
CA ALA A 467 12.56 -16.79 -3.56
C ALA A 467 12.89 -18.12 -2.84
N VAL A 468 12.40 -19.25 -3.36
CA VAL A 468 12.59 -20.58 -2.71
C VAL A 468 13.15 -21.65 -3.64
N ALA A 469 13.73 -21.27 -4.79
CA ALA A 469 14.22 -22.20 -5.80
C ALA A 469 15.19 -23.27 -5.24
N ASP A 470 16.18 -22.84 -4.49
CA ASP A 470 17.18 -23.71 -3.85
C ASP A 470 16.55 -24.64 -2.81
N LEU A 471 15.59 -24.12 -2.03
CA LEU A 471 14.87 -24.91 -1.02
C LEU A 471 13.93 -25.92 -1.68
N MET A 472 13.31 -25.58 -2.82
CA MET A 472 12.38 -26.45 -3.53
C MET A 472 13.09 -27.64 -4.16
N GLY A 473 14.32 -27.44 -4.66
CA GLY A 473 15.16 -28.49 -5.24
C GLY A 473 16.05 -29.22 -4.25
N ALA A 474 16.03 -28.91 -2.96
CA ALA A 474 17.00 -29.39 -1.98
C ALA A 474 17.04 -30.92 -1.79
N ASN A 475 15.95 -31.64 -2.06
CA ASN A 475 15.88 -33.10 -1.99
C ASN A 475 15.90 -33.78 -3.36
N GLY A 476 16.36 -33.06 -4.41
CA GLY A 476 16.58 -33.61 -5.74
C GLY A 476 15.33 -33.79 -6.59
N TRP A 477 14.24 -33.08 -6.31
CA TRP A 477 13.08 -33.09 -7.17
C TRP A 477 13.40 -32.52 -8.55
N SER A 478 13.36 -33.35 -9.59
CA SER A 478 13.71 -32.98 -10.97
C SER A 478 12.77 -31.90 -11.56
N GLY A 479 11.51 -31.87 -11.14
CA GLY A 479 10.52 -30.88 -11.57
C GLY A 479 10.68 -29.48 -10.93
N ALA A 480 11.63 -29.28 -10.03
CA ALA A 480 11.81 -28.00 -9.33
C ALA A 480 12.11 -26.84 -10.30
N GLY A 481 12.94 -27.07 -11.32
CA GLY A 481 13.28 -26.08 -12.35
C GLY A 481 12.07 -25.62 -13.16
N ASP A 482 11.23 -26.56 -13.60
CA ASP A 482 10.00 -26.26 -14.35
C ASP A 482 8.98 -25.52 -13.47
N TRP A 483 8.89 -25.90 -12.19
CA TRP A 483 8.06 -25.20 -11.23
C TRP A 483 8.50 -23.73 -11.07
N VAL A 484 9.80 -23.47 -10.92
CA VAL A 484 10.36 -22.12 -10.84
C VAL A 484 10.09 -21.32 -12.11
N SER A 485 10.30 -21.94 -13.29
CA SER A 485 10.06 -21.29 -14.58
C SER A 485 8.61 -20.85 -14.72
N ARG A 486 7.64 -21.72 -14.38
CA ARG A 486 6.21 -21.37 -14.34
C ARG A 486 5.91 -20.22 -13.39
N MET A 487 6.60 -20.09 -12.23
CA MET A 487 6.42 -18.97 -11.33
C MET A 487 6.88 -17.63 -11.94
N ARG A 488 7.84 -17.66 -12.87
CA ARG A 488 8.36 -16.46 -13.57
C ARG A 488 7.48 -15.99 -14.71
N GLU A 489 6.73 -16.87 -15.36
CA GLU A 489 5.99 -16.58 -16.60
C GLU A 489 4.92 -15.50 -16.48
N MET A 490 4.43 -15.20 -15.30
CA MET A 490 3.39 -14.21 -15.07
C MET A 490 3.93 -12.86 -14.59
N ALA A 491 4.89 -12.29 -15.31
CA ALA A 491 5.28 -10.90 -15.09
C ALA A 491 4.09 -9.95 -15.40
N VAL A 492 3.79 -9.04 -14.50
CA VAL A 492 2.75 -8.03 -14.68
C VAL A 492 3.42 -6.68 -14.87
N ILE A 493 3.13 -6.06 -16.02
CA ILE A 493 3.65 -4.76 -16.42
C ILE A 493 2.50 -3.76 -16.42
N ASP A 494 2.71 -2.52 -15.96
CA ASP A 494 1.71 -1.45 -16.02
C ASP A 494 1.59 -0.86 -17.43
N ASN A 495 0.63 0.05 -17.60
CA ASN A 495 0.38 0.71 -18.89
C ASN A 495 1.55 1.59 -19.40
N ALA A 496 2.51 1.91 -18.53
CA ALA A 496 3.72 2.66 -18.85
C ALA A 496 4.94 1.77 -19.11
N GLY A 497 4.77 0.43 -19.12
CA GLY A 497 5.84 -0.53 -19.33
C GLY A 497 6.68 -0.83 -18.09
N ASN A 498 6.26 -0.38 -16.90
CA ASN A 498 6.98 -0.66 -15.66
C ASN A 498 6.59 -2.04 -15.11
N LEU A 499 7.58 -2.77 -14.63
CA LEU A 499 7.37 -4.06 -13.99
C LEU A 499 6.65 -3.85 -12.64
N ILE A 500 5.37 -4.25 -12.55
CA ILE A 500 4.59 -4.23 -11.31
C ILE A 500 4.90 -5.48 -10.48
N ARG A 501 5.10 -6.61 -11.15
CA ARG A 501 5.29 -7.90 -10.50
C ARG A 501 6.11 -8.83 -11.39
N ASN A 502 7.15 -9.41 -10.83
CA ASN A 502 8.04 -10.34 -11.52
C ASN A 502 7.59 -11.80 -11.27
N GLY A 503 6.41 -12.17 -11.76
CA GLY A 503 5.87 -13.52 -11.64
C GLY A 503 4.86 -13.72 -10.51
N ILE A 504 4.60 -14.97 -10.15
CA ILE A 504 3.60 -15.35 -9.13
C ILE A 504 4.14 -15.06 -7.73
N LEU A 505 3.37 -14.33 -6.93
CA LEU A 505 3.62 -14.12 -5.50
C LEU A 505 2.90 -15.18 -4.67
N ALA A 506 3.49 -15.55 -3.55
CA ALA A 506 2.78 -16.31 -2.53
C ALA A 506 1.55 -15.52 -2.02
N ASP A 507 0.45 -16.21 -1.79
CA ASP A 507 -0.66 -15.65 -1.02
C ASP A 507 -0.25 -15.43 0.44
N THR A 508 -1.07 -14.72 1.21
CA THR A 508 -0.79 -14.48 2.63
C THR A 508 -0.54 -15.80 3.38
N ILE A 509 0.67 -15.96 3.90
CA ILE A 509 1.06 -17.06 4.77
C ILE A 509 0.41 -16.85 6.13
N ARG A 510 -0.35 -17.84 6.59
CA ARG A 510 -1.06 -17.82 7.88
C ARG A 510 -0.46 -18.83 8.86
N GLY A 511 -0.81 -18.73 10.12
CA GLY A 511 -0.47 -19.73 11.13
C GLY A 511 -1.12 -21.10 10.85
N TYR A 512 -0.71 -22.09 11.63
CA TYR A 512 -1.19 -23.49 11.49
C TYR A 512 -2.68 -23.63 11.74
N LYS A 513 -3.21 -22.93 12.74
CA LYS A 513 -4.64 -22.97 13.10
C LYS A 513 -5.56 -22.27 12.09
N GLY A 514 -5.00 -21.53 11.17
CA GLY A 514 -5.74 -20.89 10.08
C GLY A 514 -6.09 -21.89 8.98
N SER A 515 -7.09 -22.75 9.18
CA SER A 515 -7.61 -23.63 8.11
C SER A 515 -8.11 -22.75 6.97
N GLY A 516 -7.41 -22.77 5.83
CA GLY A 516 -7.78 -21.98 4.66
C GLY A 516 -9.18 -22.34 4.17
N HIS A 517 -10.00 -21.32 3.88
CA HIS A 517 -11.28 -21.50 3.21
C HIS A 517 -11.09 -22.14 1.82
N LYS A 518 -12.12 -22.81 1.30
CA LYS A 518 -12.08 -23.46 -0.04
C LYS A 518 -11.48 -22.53 -1.11
N GLY A 519 -11.85 -21.25 -1.13
CA GLY A 519 -11.33 -20.27 -2.08
C GLY A 519 -9.84 -19.94 -1.90
N GLU A 520 -9.31 -19.99 -0.68
CA GLU A 520 -7.89 -19.80 -0.40
C GLU A 520 -7.08 -21.01 -0.86
N LYS A 521 -7.49 -22.20 -0.51
CA LYS A 521 -6.88 -23.46 -0.99
C LYS A 521 -6.82 -23.50 -2.51
N ALA A 522 -7.91 -23.09 -3.18
CA ALA A 522 -7.98 -23.02 -4.63
C ALA A 522 -7.02 -21.98 -5.24
N ARG A 523 -6.80 -20.83 -4.57
CA ARG A 523 -5.81 -19.84 -5.03
C ARG A 523 -4.38 -20.38 -4.92
N TRP A 524 -4.01 -20.96 -3.78
CA TRP A 524 -2.72 -21.58 -3.58
C TRP A 524 -2.44 -22.66 -4.63
N LEU A 525 -3.45 -23.52 -4.91
CA LEU A 525 -3.33 -24.58 -5.90
C LEU A 525 -3.12 -24.00 -7.32
N ARG A 526 -3.87 -22.95 -7.70
CA ARG A 526 -3.65 -22.25 -8.98
C ARG A 526 -2.25 -21.64 -9.08
N ASN A 527 -1.69 -21.21 -7.95
CA ASN A 527 -0.33 -20.70 -7.84
C ASN A 527 0.72 -21.84 -7.80
N GLY A 528 0.32 -23.09 -8.05
CA GLY A 528 1.22 -24.24 -8.13
C GLY A 528 1.79 -24.72 -6.80
N VAL A 529 1.07 -24.48 -5.68
CA VAL A 529 1.44 -24.93 -4.33
C VAL A 529 0.20 -25.48 -3.63
N ALA A 530 0.31 -26.64 -3.01
CA ALA A 530 -0.72 -27.15 -2.12
C ALA A 530 -0.68 -26.41 -0.78
N TYR A 531 -1.85 -25.94 -0.32
CA TYR A 531 -1.98 -25.17 0.92
C TYR A 531 -1.58 -25.97 2.17
N ALA A 532 -1.88 -27.24 2.19
CA ALA A 532 -1.65 -28.16 3.30
C ALA A 532 -1.40 -29.59 2.77
N PRO A 533 -0.67 -30.42 3.54
CA PRO A 533 -0.04 -30.14 4.83
C PRO A 533 1.19 -29.22 4.74
N ILE A 534 1.73 -28.78 5.88
CA ILE A 534 3.06 -28.17 5.88
C ILE A 534 4.08 -29.29 5.74
N ALA A 535 4.89 -29.24 4.69
CA ALA A 535 5.86 -30.26 4.39
C ALA A 535 6.97 -30.33 5.44
N LYS A 536 7.43 -31.53 5.77
CA LYS A 536 8.57 -31.77 6.66
C LYS A 536 9.90 -31.49 5.97
N GLY A 537 9.99 -31.71 4.65
CA GLY A 537 11.17 -31.53 3.81
C GLY A 537 10.79 -31.03 2.43
N ALA A 538 11.78 -30.69 1.61
CA ALA A 538 11.61 -30.39 0.22
C ALA A 538 11.01 -31.61 -0.53
N PRO A 539 10.31 -31.41 -1.64
CA PRO A 539 9.80 -32.53 -2.45
C PRO A 539 10.92 -33.39 -3.03
N THR A 540 10.59 -34.64 -3.29
CA THR A 540 11.44 -35.63 -3.96
C THR A 540 10.81 -36.07 -5.28
N ASP A 541 11.57 -36.77 -6.15
CA ASP A 541 11.00 -37.41 -7.33
C ASP A 541 10.01 -38.53 -6.99
N GLU A 542 10.13 -39.14 -5.81
CA GLU A 542 9.18 -40.14 -5.33
C GLU A 542 7.84 -39.50 -5.00
N ASP A 543 7.84 -38.37 -4.29
CA ASP A 543 6.61 -37.60 -4.03
C ASP A 543 5.92 -37.21 -5.34
N ALA A 544 6.70 -36.85 -6.36
CA ALA A 544 6.20 -36.41 -7.67
C ALA A 544 5.55 -37.52 -8.51
N ARG A 545 5.75 -38.81 -8.18
CA ARG A 545 5.05 -39.93 -8.83
C ARG A 545 3.58 -40.04 -8.44
N THR A 546 3.17 -39.37 -7.39
CA THR A 546 1.77 -39.34 -6.97
C THR A 546 0.92 -38.61 -8.00
N GLU A 547 -0.16 -39.23 -8.46
CA GLU A 547 -1.06 -38.58 -9.41
C GLU A 547 -1.59 -37.25 -8.86
N GLY A 548 -1.51 -36.19 -9.68
CA GLY A 548 -1.95 -34.85 -9.29
C GLY A 548 -1.01 -34.16 -8.28
N PHE A 549 0.24 -34.60 -8.17
CA PHE A 549 1.22 -34.01 -7.26
C PHE A 549 1.35 -32.49 -7.45
N VAL A 550 1.29 -31.78 -6.33
CA VAL A 550 1.57 -30.35 -6.21
C VAL A 550 2.41 -30.14 -4.95
N PRO A 551 3.58 -29.48 -5.02
CA PRO A 551 4.46 -29.34 -3.88
C PRO A 551 3.81 -28.56 -2.75
N CYS A 552 4.09 -28.96 -1.51
CA CYS A 552 3.77 -28.22 -0.29
C CYS A 552 4.99 -27.42 0.18
N LEU A 553 4.75 -26.31 0.88
CA LEU A 553 5.82 -25.50 1.46
C LEU A 553 6.25 -26.03 2.83
N THR A 554 7.55 -26.11 3.06
CA THR A 554 8.12 -26.32 4.40
C THR A 554 8.04 -25.03 5.23
N ASN A 555 8.20 -25.11 6.55
CA ASN A 555 8.31 -23.92 7.39
C ASN A 555 9.50 -23.03 7.00
N ARG A 556 10.62 -23.59 6.52
CA ARG A 556 11.76 -22.79 6.04
C ARG A 556 11.41 -21.97 4.80
N MET A 557 10.73 -22.59 3.80
CA MET A 557 10.23 -21.88 2.62
C MET A 557 9.24 -20.78 3.00
N ARG A 558 8.31 -21.08 3.91
CA ARG A 558 7.32 -20.11 4.42
C ARG A 558 7.99 -18.93 5.13
N ALA A 559 9.02 -19.18 5.93
CA ALA A 559 9.79 -18.14 6.62
C ALA A 559 10.52 -17.23 5.62
N ARG A 560 11.14 -17.80 4.58
CA ARG A 560 11.80 -17.03 3.53
C ARG A 560 10.80 -16.19 2.74
N LEU A 561 9.63 -16.74 2.39
CA LEU A 561 8.54 -16.01 1.73
C LEU A 561 7.93 -14.93 2.63
N GLN A 562 8.07 -15.02 3.95
CA GLN A 562 7.68 -13.98 4.90
C GLN A 562 8.78 -12.91 5.08
N GLY A 563 9.97 -13.14 4.53
CA GLY A 563 11.10 -12.21 4.58
C GLY A 563 12.07 -12.44 5.74
N PHE A 564 11.98 -13.57 6.45
CA PHE A 564 13.00 -13.96 7.43
C PHE A 564 14.27 -14.42 6.72
N PRO A 565 15.44 -14.08 7.24
CA PRO A 565 16.71 -14.60 6.73
C PRO A 565 16.88 -16.10 7.11
N ASP A 566 17.72 -16.79 6.38
CA ASP A 566 17.88 -18.25 6.55
C ASP A 566 18.57 -18.66 7.85
N ASP A 567 19.35 -17.77 8.41
CA ASP A 567 19.99 -17.94 9.71
C ASP A 567 19.06 -17.67 10.92
N TRP A 568 17.80 -17.25 10.66
CA TRP A 568 16.80 -17.11 11.71
C TRP A 568 16.20 -18.48 12.06
N GLU A 569 16.51 -18.96 13.25
CA GLU A 569 16.11 -20.26 13.72
C GLU A 569 14.87 -20.19 14.61
N PHE A 570 13.83 -20.92 14.23
CA PHE A 570 12.60 -21.02 15.03
C PHE A 570 12.67 -22.18 16.01
N VAL A 571 12.13 -21.99 17.22
CA VAL A 571 12.01 -23.01 18.26
C VAL A 571 10.57 -23.52 18.31
N GLY A 572 10.39 -24.84 18.33
CA GLY A 572 9.09 -25.50 18.44
C GLY A 572 8.84 -26.55 17.36
N GLY A 573 7.72 -27.24 17.48
CA GLY A 573 7.25 -28.18 16.45
C GLY A 573 6.66 -27.46 15.23
N ILE A 574 6.37 -28.22 14.15
CA ILE A 574 5.84 -27.68 12.89
C ILE A 574 4.67 -26.71 13.10
N PRO A 575 3.63 -27.03 13.92
CA PRO A 575 2.51 -26.11 14.15
C PRO A 575 2.92 -24.78 14.78
N SER A 576 3.72 -24.82 15.85
CA SER A 576 4.16 -23.62 16.55
C SER A 576 5.03 -22.73 15.67
N VAL A 577 5.98 -23.33 14.94
CA VAL A 577 6.82 -22.58 13.98
C VAL A 577 5.97 -21.96 12.87
N ALA A 578 4.96 -22.66 12.38
CA ALA A 578 4.04 -22.13 11.39
C ALA A 578 3.23 -20.93 11.92
N ASP A 579 2.80 -20.99 13.18
CA ASP A 579 2.11 -19.87 13.84
C ASP A 579 3.04 -18.67 14.03
N GLN A 580 4.28 -18.88 14.48
CA GLN A 580 5.27 -17.82 14.59
C GLN A 580 5.55 -17.12 13.26
N ILE A 581 5.68 -17.88 12.16
CA ILE A 581 5.91 -17.33 10.82
C ILE A 581 4.65 -16.61 10.30
N GLY A 582 3.48 -17.24 10.40
CA GLY A 582 2.24 -16.73 9.84
C GLY A 582 1.73 -15.46 10.52
N ASN A 583 1.97 -15.32 11.83
CA ASN A 583 1.57 -14.17 12.61
C ASN A 583 2.61 -13.03 12.57
N ALA A 584 3.83 -13.30 12.09
CA ALA A 584 4.88 -12.30 12.08
C ALA A 584 4.59 -11.12 11.12
N VAL A 585 5.01 -9.95 11.53
CA VAL A 585 5.26 -8.83 10.61
C VAL A 585 6.49 -9.18 9.77
N ALA A 586 6.42 -8.97 8.46
CA ALA A 586 7.57 -9.23 7.59
C ALA A 586 8.76 -8.35 7.98
N PRO A 587 9.95 -8.90 8.26
CA PRO A 587 11.10 -8.13 8.75
C PRO A 587 11.49 -6.95 7.85
N VAL A 588 11.40 -7.12 6.52
CA VAL A 588 11.72 -6.06 5.56
C VAL A 588 10.72 -4.89 5.65
N VAL A 589 9.43 -5.19 5.87
CA VAL A 589 8.39 -4.16 6.07
C VAL A 589 8.63 -3.42 7.39
N ALA A 590 8.92 -4.16 8.46
CA ALA A 590 9.25 -3.56 9.76
C ALA A 590 10.52 -2.70 9.67
N GLN A 591 11.53 -3.10 8.89
CA GLN A 591 12.72 -2.31 8.62
C GLN A 591 12.37 -1.02 7.86
N ALA A 592 11.55 -1.09 6.80
CA ALA A 592 11.16 0.08 6.03
C ALA A 592 10.42 1.12 6.88
N VAL A 593 9.42 0.66 7.65
CA VAL A 593 8.66 1.53 8.56
C VAL A 593 9.53 2.02 9.73
N GLY A 594 10.42 1.18 10.22
CA GLY A 594 11.41 1.55 11.23
C GLY A 594 12.36 2.66 10.76
N LEU A 595 12.89 2.57 9.53
CA LEU A 595 13.72 3.64 8.94
C LEU A 595 12.94 4.96 8.80
N ALA A 596 11.66 4.88 8.38
CA ALA A 596 10.78 6.05 8.34
C ALA A 596 10.60 6.68 9.72
N MET A 597 10.40 5.85 10.74
CA MET A 597 10.29 6.32 12.12
C MET A 597 11.62 6.86 12.66
N TYR A 598 12.74 6.22 12.31
CA TYR A 598 14.08 6.70 12.69
C TYR A 598 14.35 8.09 12.07
N SER A 599 14.03 8.27 10.77
CA SER A 599 14.08 9.57 10.11
C SER A 599 13.26 10.62 10.86
N ALA A 600 12.02 10.28 11.20
CA ALA A 600 11.12 11.19 11.92
C ALA A 600 11.67 11.61 13.29
N LEU A 601 12.23 10.67 14.05
CA LEU A 601 12.68 10.90 15.42
C LEU A 601 14.08 11.55 15.50
N ARG A 602 14.92 11.40 14.46
CA ARG A 602 16.32 11.90 14.44
C ARG A 602 16.58 12.97 13.40
N GLY A 603 15.62 13.25 12.51
CA GLY A 603 15.82 14.20 11.41
C GLY A 603 16.85 13.71 10.38
N MET A 604 17.06 12.38 10.28
CA MET A 604 18.02 11.78 9.36
C MET A 604 17.30 11.22 8.14
N GLU A 605 17.96 11.33 6.99
CA GLU A 605 17.47 10.80 5.72
C GLU A 605 18.28 9.58 5.29
N PHE A 606 17.63 8.61 4.66
CA PHE A 606 18.24 7.37 4.20
C PHE A 606 18.02 7.15 2.71
N ASP A 607 18.98 6.50 2.05
CA ASP A 607 18.72 5.79 0.80
C ASP A 607 17.95 4.51 1.14
N TRP A 608 16.62 4.60 1.11
CA TRP A 608 15.70 3.55 1.53
C TRP A 608 15.93 2.24 0.79
N GLU A 609 16.11 2.31 -0.55
CA GLU A 609 16.31 1.14 -1.38
C GLU A 609 17.64 0.46 -1.08
N ALA A 610 18.72 1.23 -0.94
CA ALA A 610 20.03 0.70 -0.59
C ALA A 610 20.00 0.06 0.81
N MET A 611 19.38 0.72 1.79
CA MET A 611 19.24 0.17 3.16
C MET A 611 18.47 -1.15 3.18
N LEU A 612 17.38 -1.27 2.42
CA LEU A 612 16.58 -2.50 2.37
C LEU A 612 17.28 -3.64 1.61
N ARG A 613 18.16 -3.32 0.65
CA ARG A 613 18.95 -4.30 -0.12
C ARG A 613 20.21 -4.73 0.60
N THR A 614 20.68 -3.98 1.60
CA THR A 614 21.91 -4.30 2.32
C THR A 614 21.73 -5.62 3.07
N ARG A 615 22.59 -6.59 2.81
CA ARG A 615 22.66 -7.83 3.58
C ARG A 615 23.25 -7.52 4.95
N HIS A 616 22.44 -7.64 5.98
CA HIS A 616 22.92 -7.53 7.35
C HIS A 616 23.69 -8.80 7.70
N ARG A 617 25.00 -8.68 7.93
CA ARG A 617 25.78 -9.77 8.52
C ARG A 617 25.35 -9.93 9.96
N ARG A 618 25.37 -11.17 10.47
CA ARG A 618 25.20 -11.47 11.90
C ARG A 618 26.31 -10.73 12.64
N GLU A 619 26.03 -9.55 13.17
CA GLU A 619 26.96 -8.90 14.08
C GLU A 619 26.91 -9.63 15.42
N ILE A 620 28.07 -9.84 16.03
CA ILE A 620 28.20 -10.27 17.42
C ILE A 620 27.43 -9.25 18.25
N ASP A 621 26.51 -9.74 19.09
CA ASP A 621 25.60 -8.90 19.88
C ASP A 621 26.31 -7.69 20.52
N PRO A 622 25.80 -6.48 20.31
CA PRO A 622 26.38 -5.31 20.96
C PRO A 622 26.25 -5.42 22.48
N PRO A 623 27.21 -4.92 23.25
CA PRO A 623 27.07 -4.85 24.70
C PRO A 623 25.83 -4.00 25.06
N PRO A 624 25.18 -4.26 26.21
CA PRO A 624 24.04 -3.47 26.67
C PRO A 624 24.39 -1.99 26.68
N LEU A 625 23.43 -1.15 26.24
CA LEU A 625 23.62 0.32 26.28
C LEU A 625 23.97 0.77 27.70
N ALA A 626 25.09 1.46 27.83
CA ALA A 626 25.30 2.27 29.02
C ALA A 626 24.15 3.30 29.15
N PRO A 627 23.66 3.60 30.36
CA PRO A 627 22.64 4.62 30.57
C PRO A 627 23.09 5.92 29.89
N SER A 628 22.17 6.58 29.17
CA SER A 628 22.51 7.79 28.42
C SER A 628 22.96 8.88 29.42
N THR A 629 24.04 9.57 29.12
CA THR A 629 24.54 10.68 29.92
C THR A 629 23.58 11.88 30.00
N ASP A 630 22.50 11.87 29.24
CA ASP A 630 21.44 12.88 29.30
C ASP A 630 20.53 12.74 30.54
N ASP A 631 20.61 11.61 31.25
CA ASP A 631 19.86 11.37 32.49
C ASP A 631 20.57 11.92 33.78
N VAL A 632 21.78 12.50 33.65
CA VAL A 632 22.60 12.93 34.82
C VAL A 632 22.37 14.39 35.22
N THR A 633 21.63 15.19 34.45
CA THR A 633 21.42 16.61 34.77
C THR A 633 20.12 16.96 35.48
N ALA A 634 19.31 15.97 35.89
CA ALA A 634 18.10 16.21 36.67
C ALA A 634 18.12 15.40 37.98
N GLY A 635 18.97 15.78 38.93
CA GLY A 635 18.95 15.10 40.22
C GLY A 635 20.13 15.39 41.17
N SER A 636 20.50 16.66 41.28
CA SER A 636 21.34 17.07 42.42
C SER A 636 20.47 17.22 43.68
N GLY A 637 20.58 16.29 44.60
CA GLY A 637 20.08 16.51 45.96
C GLY A 637 19.54 15.30 46.70
N ARG A 638 20.43 14.46 47.20
CA ARG A 638 20.42 13.97 48.58
C ARG A 638 21.45 12.84 48.73
N ARG A 639 22.56 13.18 49.37
CA ARG A 639 23.45 12.18 50.02
C ARG A 639 22.68 11.53 51.16
N ILE A 640 22.58 10.20 51.18
CA ILE A 640 22.35 9.42 52.39
C ILE A 640 23.57 8.51 52.53
N GLY A 641 24.18 8.59 53.69
CA GLY A 641 25.47 8.07 54.03
C GLY A 641 25.57 6.55 53.99
N ALA A 642 26.76 6.13 53.68
CA ALA A 642 27.23 4.77 53.86
C ALA A 642 27.28 4.45 55.35
N GLN A 643 26.67 3.35 55.74
CA GLN A 643 27.06 2.61 56.95
C GLN A 643 27.46 1.20 56.52
N THR A 644 28.74 1.01 56.53
CA THR A 644 29.39 -0.28 56.59
C THR A 644 28.99 -0.96 57.89
N ASP A 645 28.51 -2.18 57.83
CA ASP A 645 28.78 -3.14 58.89
C ASP A 645 29.07 -4.54 58.32
N LEU A 646 30.29 -4.94 58.57
CA LEU A 646 30.82 -6.30 58.49
C LEU A 646 30.35 -7.09 59.72
N THR A 647 30.14 -8.36 59.50
CA THR A 647 30.16 -9.53 60.40
C THR A 647 28.83 -10.25 60.60
N ARG A 648 28.61 -11.30 59.91
CA ARG A 648 28.73 -12.75 60.29
C ARG A 648 28.17 -13.63 59.18
#